data_869c55aff0204eddceaf11f7ccaf880f
#
_entry.id   869c55aff0204eddceaf11f7ccaf880f
#
_cell.length_a   1.000
_cell.length_b   1.000
_cell.length_c   1.000
_cell.angle_alpha   90.00
_cell.angle_beta   90.00
_cell.angle_gamma   90.00
#
_symmetry.space_group_name_H-M   'P 1'
#
loop_
_entity.id
_entity.type
_entity.pdbx_description
1 polymer ?
#
loop_
_entity_poly.entity_id
_entity_poly.type
_entity_poly.pdbx_seq_one_letter_code
_entity_poly.pdbx_strand_id
1 'polypeptide(L)'
;METKYKIITNKQELKKLIQCCKQTGYASVDFETNAEPLYNKSFKPTLLSVTFQPGFGCSIPLDHFETKKYTSKGWNWKKMLRKFGEEVIENPNVVKVAWNYKFDDQIFQKYNIYYRGVCLDGMLAKYLLNEEKPNDLKSMVRRYLPEYGDYEKQDKFDKIPWDKKELEPLCHYGCQDTDYTLRLMLFFEKKLIDLGLYNTYRNLIMTASRVLTSVEKNGLYVDRAFNQELLDSYLPKIEAAKEAIYNLPKVKKFTKLYNQSKIEKYIAKLEEEIENLDPRVDKRKIQSREQKIANIRAGVFTTKKELELIRSVSLGSLVDLSQLMYSEEGFNFEVIKKNDSGKPSTDEETLTNLRLTVKKPDSPKAVFLDSLLELRGLEKMYKTYIEGWHEKTQDDDRLHGRFLIHGTTSGRLSSAEPNAQQIPKTSVDPNIKKQLVAPKGTLYIASDFSQAELRIMAHLSGDETYLNAFNSGQDPHLAIAATKYHVPYEEALKIYEDENHPDHKIWKVRRKQAKQIAFGLIYGIGAKLLAVKLSDPKSGIIVTPEEAQKEMGIFFGQHPKLKTFLKKQEKFLRKNGYLVSLFGRKRRLPQIYSSDRGEEAYALRLALNFPCQSAASDMCLFGSILIYYLMRQGKLPSTKSVCLVHDANYQITKPENINTWSIYEMWQIYRNPLTKPYFGFQIDDVTMDMDFVIGRSMAEELPFIPGYDYRKMLEPDFSVEEYMEEHKKYKHIPISEYKKRFNKQMKQYEEDFKRTHGMES
;
A
#
# COMPACT_ATOMS: atom_id res chain seq x y z
N MET A 1 -24.89 -13.01 31.38
CA MET A 1 -23.94 -12.92 32.52
C MET A 1 -23.77 -11.45 32.84
N GLU A 2 -23.87 -11.12 34.12
CA GLU A 2 -23.64 -9.77 34.59
C GLU A 2 -22.19 -9.35 34.34
N THR A 3 -21.96 -8.26 33.62
CA THR A 3 -20.62 -7.76 33.31
C THR A 3 -20.03 -7.03 34.51
N LYS A 4 -18.78 -7.34 34.89
CA LYS A 4 -18.06 -6.73 35.96
C LYS A 4 -16.83 -6.00 35.44
N TYR A 5 -16.92 -4.68 35.30
CA TYR A 5 -15.83 -3.82 34.86
C TYR A 5 -15.30 -3.01 36.05
N LYS A 6 -13.97 -2.89 36.14
CA LYS A 6 -13.32 -2.29 37.30
C LYS A 6 -12.11 -1.43 36.90
N ILE A 7 -11.97 -0.29 37.54
CA ILE A 7 -10.74 0.54 37.51
C ILE A 7 -9.74 -0.03 38.52
N ILE A 8 -8.51 -0.25 38.10
CA ILE A 8 -7.39 -0.66 38.96
C ILE A 8 -6.83 0.58 39.67
N THR A 9 -7.00 0.65 40.97
CA THR A 9 -6.69 1.83 41.76
C THR A 9 -5.39 1.70 42.58
N ASN A 10 -4.89 0.48 42.80
CA ASN A 10 -3.73 0.20 43.63
C ASN A 10 -2.96 -1.06 43.22
N LYS A 11 -1.77 -1.25 43.78
CA LYS A 11 -0.85 -2.36 43.48
C LYS A 11 -1.43 -3.75 43.81
N GLN A 12 -2.31 -3.87 44.79
CA GLN A 12 -2.89 -5.18 45.16
C GLN A 12 -3.93 -5.59 44.13
N GLU A 13 -4.72 -4.65 43.60
CA GLU A 13 -5.67 -4.93 42.55
C GLU A 13 -4.96 -5.31 41.25
N LEU A 14 -3.84 -4.63 40.91
CA LEU A 14 -3.02 -5.01 39.78
C LEU A 14 -2.45 -6.45 39.92
N LYS A 15 -1.98 -6.82 41.12
CA LYS A 15 -1.52 -8.21 41.35
C LYS A 15 -2.65 -9.22 41.15
N LYS A 16 -3.88 -8.91 41.63
CA LYS A 16 -5.05 -9.77 41.39
C LYS A 16 -5.39 -9.90 39.93
N LEU A 17 -5.40 -8.80 39.17
CA LEU A 17 -5.60 -8.85 37.72
C LEU A 17 -4.57 -9.74 37.01
N ILE A 18 -3.28 -9.56 37.32
CA ILE A 18 -2.20 -10.38 36.79
C ILE A 18 -2.42 -11.86 37.10
N GLN A 19 -2.83 -12.18 38.34
CA GLN A 19 -3.11 -13.56 38.73
C GLN A 19 -4.30 -14.12 37.97
N CYS A 20 -5.37 -13.36 37.76
CA CYS A 20 -6.53 -13.77 36.94
C CYS A 20 -6.11 -14.08 35.49
N CYS A 21 -5.32 -13.21 34.86
CA CYS A 21 -4.79 -13.46 33.51
C CYS A 21 -3.97 -14.76 33.42
N LYS A 22 -3.14 -15.03 34.43
CA LYS A 22 -2.36 -16.28 34.50
C LYS A 22 -3.21 -17.53 34.73
N GLN A 23 -4.25 -17.42 35.55
CA GLN A 23 -5.17 -18.54 35.85
C GLN A 23 -6.07 -18.88 34.69
N THR A 24 -6.61 -17.88 34.00
CA THR A 24 -7.47 -18.10 32.81
C THR A 24 -6.64 -18.43 31.56
N GLY A 25 -5.38 -18.04 31.52
CA GLY A 25 -4.50 -18.19 30.35
C GLY A 25 -4.76 -17.18 29.23
N TYR A 26 -5.60 -16.14 29.47
CA TYR A 26 -5.96 -15.12 28.47
C TYR A 26 -5.79 -13.69 29.01
N ALA A 27 -5.42 -12.78 28.09
CA ALA A 27 -5.46 -11.34 28.29
C ALA A 27 -5.83 -10.66 26.96
N SER A 28 -7.07 -10.19 26.85
CA SER A 28 -7.48 -9.28 25.77
C SER A 28 -7.11 -7.87 26.20
N VAL A 29 -6.36 -7.14 25.37
CA VAL A 29 -5.78 -5.83 25.72
C VAL A 29 -6.12 -4.79 24.67
N ASP A 30 -6.24 -3.52 25.11
CA ASP A 30 -6.47 -2.36 24.26
C ASP A 30 -5.97 -1.09 24.95
N PHE A 31 -5.26 -0.24 24.18
CA PHE A 31 -4.76 1.04 24.65
C PHE A 31 -5.62 2.19 24.16
N GLU A 32 -5.94 3.12 25.06
CA GLU A 32 -6.40 4.46 24.73
C GLU A 32 -5.24 5.45 24.80
N THR A 33 -5.21 6.42 23.89
CA THR A 33 -4.12 7.39 23.76
C THR A 33 -4.66 8.81 23.59
N ASN A 34 -3.76 9.80 23.61
CA ASN A 34 -4.09 11.20 23.31
C ASN A 34 -4.18 11.51 21.80
N ALA A 35 -4.28 10.49 20.95
CA ALA A 35 -4.33 10.60 19.48
C ALA A 35 -3.09 11.21 18.80
N GLU A 36 -2.03 11.50 19.55
CA GLU A 36 -0.76 11.96 19.00
C GLU A 36 0.00 10.81 18.32
N PRO A 37 0.80 11.08 17.26
CA PRO A 37 1.64 10.08 16.64
C PRO A 37 2.61 9.43 17.63
N LEU A 38 2.76 8.11 17.54
CA LEU A 38 3.45 7.29 18.55
C LEU A 38 4.90 7.73 18.82
N TYR A 39 5.63 8.17 17.81
CA TYR A 39 7.04 8.53 17.94
C TYR A 39 7.28 10.02 18.24
N ASN A 40 6.22 10.81 18.35
CA ASN A 40 6.32 12.19 18.85
C ASN A 40 6.51 12.22 20.37
N LYS A 41 7.15 13.29 20.87
CA LYS A 41 7.36 13.53 22.30
C LYS A 41 6.05 13.80 23.05
N SER A 42 5.04 14.32 22.35
CA SER A 42 3.70 14.61 22.87
C SER A 42 2.83 13.35 23.09
N PHE A 43 3.23 12.19 22.53
CA PHE A 43 2.46 10.95 22.68
C PHE A 43 2.32 10.48 24.12
N LYS A 44 1.08 10.18 24.52
CA LYS A 44 0.73 9.66 25.87
C LYS A 44 -0.25 8.49 25.76
N PRO A 45 0.06 7.33 26.35
CA PRO A 45 -0.95 6.30 26.59
C PRO A 45 -1.77 6.72 27.81
N THR A 46 -3.08 6.84 27.65
CA THR A 46 -3.96 7.32 28.71
C THR A 46 -4.52 6.20 29.57
N LEU A 47 -4.77 5.03 28.96
CA LEU A 47 -5.40 3.89 29.59
C LEU A 47 -4.90 2.58 28.94
N LEU A 48 -4.84 1.50 29.73
CA LEU A 48 -4.75 0.13 29.26
C LEU A 48 -5.91 -0.67 29.81
N SER A 49 -6.79 -1.15 28.96
CA SER A 49 -7.89 -2.04 29.33
C SER A 49 -7.52 -3.50 29.11
N VAL A 50 -8.00 -4.38 30.00
CA VAL A 50 -7.64 -5.81 30.02
C VAL A 50 -8.85 -6.65 30.39
N THR A 51 -9.21 -7.61 29.54
CA THR A 51 -10.21 -8.64 29.84
C THR A 51 -9.55 -10.02 29.85
N PHE A 52 -9.70 -10.75 30.94
CA PHE A 52 -9.12 -12.10 31.12
C PHE A 52 -10.15 -13.23 30.95
N GLN A 53 -11.43 -12.90 30.99
CA GLN A 53 -12.55 -13.81 30.81
C GLN A 53 -13.77 -12.99 30.33
N PRO A 54 -14.62 -13.53 29.43
CA PRO A 54 -15.84 -12.84 29.00
C PRO A 54 -16.68 -12.31 30.15
N GLY A 55 -17.00 -11.01 30.13
CA GLY A 55 -17.74 -10.29 31.18
C GLY A 55 -16.90 -9.74 32.33
N PHE A 56 -15.56 -9.94 32.34
CA PHE A 56 -14.67 -9.48 33.41
C PHE A 56 -13.53 -8.63 32.85
N GLY A 57 -13.71 -7.32 32.83
CA GLY A 57 -12.73 -6.34 32.35
C GLY A 57 -12.17 -5.46 33.46
N CYS A 58 -10.92 -5.05 33.32
CA CYS A 58 -10.24 -4.11 34.18
C CYS A 58 -9.51 -3.07 33.38
N SER A 59 -9.50 -1.81 33.83
CA SER A 59 -8.73 -0.74 33.22
C SER A 59 -7.63 -0.25 34.15
N ILE A 60 -6.42 -0.09 33.63
CA ILE A 60 -5.22 0.38 34.32
C ILE A 60 -4.99 1.83 33.90
N PRO A 61 -5.26 2.85 34.78
CA PRO A 61 -4.99 4.24 34.45
C PRO A 61 -3.50 4.49 34.24
N LEU A 62 -3.16 5.16 33.12
CA LEU A 62 -1.79 5.48 32.74
C LEU A 62 -1.53 7.00 32.81
N ASP A 63 -1.11 7.65 31.74
CA ASP A 63 -0.80 9.08 31.69
C ASP A 63 -2.05 9.92 31.34
N HIS A 64 -3.08 9.79 32.15
CA HIS A 64 -4.32 10.55 32.03
C HIS A 64 -4.39 11.64 33.08
N PHE A 65 -5.05 12.79 32.80
CA PHE A 65 -5.11 13.94 33.69
C PHE A 65 -5.84 13.63 35.03
N GLU A 66 -6.80 12.72 35.04
CA GLU A 66 -7.50 12.28 36.24
C GLU A 66 -6.88 11.07 36.94
N THR A 67 -5.78 10.49 36.45
CA THR A 67 -5.18 9.27 37.05
C THR A 67 -4.99 9.40 38.57
N LYS A 68 -4.53 10.56 39.04
CA LYS A 68 -4.30 10.81 40.46
C LYS A 68 -5.60 10.82 41.31
N LYS A 69 -6.75 11.14 40.71
CA LYS A 69 -8.05 11.15 41.38
C LYS A 69 -8.53 9.74 41.74
N TYR A 70 -8.22 8.77 40.86
CA TYR A 70 -8.70 7.39 40.98
C TYR A 70 -7.69 6.42 41.58
N THR A 71 -6.40 6.79 41.64
CA THR A 71 -5.34 5.87 42.07
C THR A 71 -4.74 6.24 43.43
N SER A 72 -4.22 5.23 44.13
CA SER A 72 -3.60 5.39 45.44
C SER A 72 -2.35 6.27 45.41
N LYS A 73 -2.04 6.93 46.56
CA LYS A 73 -0.80 7.70 46.74
C LYS A 73 0.41 6.86 46.40
N GLY A 74 1.28 7.40 45.55
CA GLY A 74 2.48 6.68 45.05
C GLY A 74 2.24 5.77 43.82
N TRP A 75 1.08 5.92 43.18
CA TRP A 75 0.85 5.29 41.85
C TRP A 75 1.87 5.83 40.83
N ASN A 76 2.58 4.92 40.19
CA ASN A 76 3.48 5.24 39.12
C ASN A 76 3.09 4.36 37.93
N TRP A 77 2.39 4.93 36.98
CA TRP A 77 1.84 4.19 35.85
C TRP A 77 2.90 3.46 35.01
N LYS A 78 4.12 4.04 34.82
CA LYS A 78 5.21 3.38 34.09
C LYS A 78 5.65 2.08 34.79
N LYS A 79 5.75 2.13 36.15
CA LYS A 79 6.07 0.92 36.93
C LYS A 79 4.93 -0.10 36.87
N MET A 80 3.66 0.36 36.85
CA MET A 80 2.51 -0.55 36.77
C MET A 80 2.42 -1.19 35.41
N LEU A 81 2.58 -0.41 34.33
CA LEU A 81 2.64 -0.91 32.96
C LEU A 81 3.78 -1.92 32.79
N ARG A 82 4.98 -1.60 33.30
CA ARG A 82 6.14 -2.50 33.23
C ARG A 82 5.86 -3.82 33.95
N LYS A 83 5.31 -3.78 35.15
CA LYS A 83 4.97 -4.99 35.91
C LYS A 83 3.92 -5.84 35.21
N PHE A 84 2.87 -5.23 34.69
CA PHE A 84 1.87 -5.95 33.87
C PHE A 84 2.51 -6.54 32.59
N GLY A 85 3.36 -5.78 31.94
CA GLY A 85 4.10 -6.23 30.76
C GLY A 85 4.93 -7.48 31.02
N GLU A 86 5.80 -7.45 32.03
CA GLU A 86 6.67 -8.58 32.39
C GLU A 86 5.88 -9.85 32.78
N GLU A 87 4.78 -9.66 33.51
CA GLU A 87 4.05 -10.80 34.10
C GLU A 87 2.96 -11.38 33.20
N VAL A 88 2.44 -10.59 32.23
CA VAL A 88 1.33 -10.98 31.36
C VAL A 88 1.74 -10.94 29.90
N ILE A 89 2.24 -9.81 29.40
CA ILE A 89 2.53 -9.64 27.96
C ILE A 89 3.74 -10.47 27.55
N GLU A 90 4.80 -10.47 28.35
CA GLU A 90 6.02 -11.25 28.10
C GLU A 90 5.92 -12.71 28.58
N ASN A 91 4.79 -13.07 29.23
CA ASN A 91 4.56 -14.45 29.66
C ASN A 91 4.07 -15.32 28.48
N PRO A 92 4.82 -16.35 28.03
CA PRO A 92 4.41 -17.18 26.92
C PRO A 92 3.20 -18.08 27.20
N ASN A 93 2.87 -18.31 28.46
CA ASN A 93 1.73 -19.15 28.88
C ASN A 93 0.40 -18.40 28.92
N VAL A 94 0.40 -17.08 28.71
CA VAL A 94 -0.81 -16.28 28.57
C VAL A 94 -1.03 -15.99 27.08
N VAL A 95 -2.20 -16.30 26.56
CA VAL A 95 -2.64 -15.93 25.20
C VAL A 95 -3.06 -14.48 25.20
N LYS A 96 -2.42 -13.65 24.40
CA LYS A 96 -2.80 -12.24 24.21
C LYS A 96 -3.76 -12.11 23.05
N VAL A 97 -4.81 -11.34 23.25
CA VAL A 97 -5.84 -11.07 22.25
C VAL A 97 -5.95 -9.55 22.07
N ALA A 98 -6.13 -9.10 20.84
CA ALA A 98 -6.37 -7.69 20.54
C ALA A 98 -7.26 -7.53 19.30
N TRP A 99 -7.75 -6.31 19.08
CA TRP A 99 -8.35 -5.90 17.82
C TRP A 99 -7.43 -4.90 17.15
N ASN A 100 -6.75 -5.28 16.06
CA ASN A 100 -5.63 -4.54 15.47
C ASN A 100 -4.36 -4.58 16.35
N TYR A 101 -3.93 -5.78 16.71
CA TYR A 101 -2.77 -6.12 17.53
C TYR A 101 -1.53 -5.24 17.35
N LYS A 102 -1.22 -4.81 16.12
CA LYS A 102 -0.01 -4.03 15.83
C LYS A 102 0.03 -2.68 16.56
N PHE A 103 -1.11 -2.05 16.75
CA PHE A 103 -1.20 -0.78 17.46
C PHE A 103 -0.74 -0.92 18.90
N ASP A 104 -1.29 -1.89 19.61
CA ASP A 104 -0.95 -2.14 21.00
C ASP A 104 0.48 -2.63 21.18
N ASP A 105 0.95 -3.50 20.26
CA ASP A 105 2.33 -4.01 20.26
C ASP A 105 3.35 -2.88 20.12
N GLN A 106 3.13 -1.91 19.24
CA GLN A 106 4.03 -0.76 19.09
C GLN A 106 4.08 0.10 20.36
N ILE A 107 2.94 0.30 21.05
CA ILE A 107 2.92 1.04 22.32
C ILE A 107 3.70 0.27 23.39
N PHE A 108 3.46 -1.04 23.56
CA PHE A 108 4.26 -1.84 24.49
C PHE A 108 5.75 -1.78 24.17
N GLN A 109 6.14 -1.89 22.89
CA GLN A 109 7.54 -1.81 22.47
C GLN A 109 8.19 -0.44 22.75
N LYS A 110 7.43 0.67 22.71
CA LYS A 110 7.91 2.00 23.13
C LYS A 110 8.36 2.02 24.60
N TYR A 111 7.73 1.19 25.43
CA TYR A 111 8.09 1.02 26.85
C TYR A 111 8.96 -0.22 27.14
N ASN A 112 9.61 -0.77 26.08
CA ASN A 112 10.47 -1.97 26.15
C ASN A 112 9.76 -3.22 26.72
N ILE A 113 8.50 -3.41 26.38
CA ILE A 113 7.70 -4.59 26.69
C ILE A 113 7.43 -5.32 25.39
N TYR A 114 7.66 -6.63 25.33
CA TYR A 114 7.60 -7.40 24.10
C TYR A 114 6.66 -8.60 24.23
N TYR A 115 5.72 -8.72 23.32
CA TYR A 115 4.83 -9.88 23.29
C TYR A 115 5.61 -11.18 23.12
N ARG A 116 5.36 -12.15 24.02
CA ARG A 116 5.91 -13.52 23.92
C ARG A 116 4.76 -14.53 23.88
N GLY A 117 5.01 -15.67 23.23
CA GLY A 117 4.02 -16.75 23.09
C GLY A 117 2.91 -16.40 22.06
N VAL A 118 1.71 -16.90 22.33
CA VAL A 118 0.58 -16.80 21.41
C VAL A 118 -0.07 -15.41 21.46
N CYS A 119 -0.26 -14.81 20.29
CA CYS A 119 -1.04 -13.60 20.10
C CYS A 119 -2.10 -13.86 19.04
N LEU A 120 -3.29 -13.30 19.24
CA LEU A 120 -4.44 -13.44 18.36
C LEU A 120 -5.02 -12.05 18.07
N ASP A 121 -5.40 -11.80 16.82
CA ASP A 121 -6.01 -10.55 16.37
C ASP A 121 -7.39 -10.84 15.78
N GLY A 122 -8.44 -10.33 16.42
CA GLY A 122 -9.83 -10.56 16.01
C GLY A 122 -10.16 -9.96 14.65
N MET A 123 -9.58 -8.80 14.31
CA MET A 123 -9.77 -8.15 13.02
C MET A 123 -9.17 -9.00 11.87
N LEU A 124 -7.97 -9.53 12.06
CA LEU A 124 -7.29 -10.37 11.07
C LEU A 124 -7.94 -11.76 10.96
N ALA A 125 -8.45 -12.30 12.07
CA ALA A 125 -9.24 -13.54 12.06
C ALA A 125 -10.52 -13.37 11.23
N LYS A 126 -11.28 -12.29 11.47
CA LYS A 126 -12.48 -11.95 10.69
C LYS A 126 -12.15 -11.77 9.20
N TYR A 127 -11.09 -11.03 8.89
CA TYR A 127 -10.66 -10.79 7.51
C TYR A 127 -10.36 -12.10 6.76
N LEU A 128 -9.70 -13.06 7.40
CA LEU A 128 -9.43 -14.36 6.78
C LEU A 128 -10.71 -15.20 6.60
N LEU A 129 -11.67 -15.10 7.54
CA LEU A 129 -12.98 -15.74 7.43
C LEU A 129 -13.85 -15.09 6.36
N ASN A 130 -13.76 -13.77 6.22
CA ASN A 130 -14.47 -13.00 5.20
C ASN A 130 -13.69 -11.73 4.88
N GLU A 131 -13.16 -11.66 3.65
CA GLU A 131 -12.33 -10.57 3.15
C GLU A 131 -13.07 -9.24 2.93
N GLU A 132 -14.39 -9.26 2.95
CA GLU A 132 -15.23 -8.08 2.72
C GLU A 132 -15.28 -7.16 3.95
N LYS A 133 -15.32 -5.85 3.74
CA LYS A 133 -15.51 -4.86 4.81
C LYS A 133 -16.98 -4.87 5.31
N PRO A 134 -17.25 -4.38 6.51
CA PRO A 134 -16.34 -3.73 7.45
C PRO A 134 -15.50 -4.74 8.27
N ASN A 135 -14.36 -4.26 8.82
CA ASN A 135 -13.47 -5.03 9.70
C ASN A 135 -13.33 -4.40 11.10
N ASP A 136 -14.00 -3.29 11.37
CA ASP A 136 -13.96 -2.63 12.67
C ASP A 136 -14.72 -3.42 13.75
N LEU A 137 -14.28 -3.28 15.01
CA LEU A 137 -14.82 -4.01 16.14
C LEU A 137 -16.33 -3.77 16.30
N LYS A 138 -16.75 -2.52 16.20
CA LYS A 138 -18.12 -2.08 16.42
C LYS A 138 -19.11 -2.71 15.44
N SER A 139 -18.75 -2.74 14.18
CA SER A 139 -19.54 -3.45 13.15
C SER A 139 -19.61 -4.95 13.41
N MET A 140 -18.54 -5.55 13.94
CA MET A 140 -18.52 -6.98 14.27
C MET A 140 -19.34 -7.29 15.52
N VAL A 141 -19.32 -6.41 16.53
CA VAL A 141 -20.21 -6.53 17.71
C VAL A 141 -21.66 -6.48 17.26
N ARG A 142 -22.08 -5.48 16.46
CA ARG A 142 -23.44 -5.40 15.93
C ARG A 142 -23.88 -6.67 15.19
N ARG A 143 -22.96 -7.29 14.45
CA ARG A 143 -23.25 -8.45 13.62
C ARG A 143 -23.28 -9.76 14.37
N TYR A 144 -22.37 -9.97 15.32
CA TYR A 144 -22.15 -11.27 15.97
C TYR A 144 -22.53 -11.31 17.45
N LEU A 145 -22.69 -10.13 18.09
CA LEU A 145 -23.08 -9.94 19.47
C LEU A 145 -24.18 -8.85 19.55
N PRO A 146 -25.32 -9.05 18.85
CA PRO A 146 -26.34 -8.01 18.67
C PRO A 146 -26.89 -7.45 19.98
N GLU A 147 -26.87 -8.25 21.07
CA GLU A 147 -27.26 -7.83 22.42
C GLU A 147 -26.40 -6.69 22.98
N TYR A 148 -25.20 -6.44 22.42
CA TYR A 148 -24.28 -5.37 22.80
C TYR A 148 -24.10 -4.33 21.68
N GLY A 149 -24.91 -4.39 20.64
CA GLY A 149 -24.65 -3.73 19.35
C GLY A 149 -24.51 -2.22 19.34
N ASP A 150 -25.08 -1.51 20.31
CA ASP A 150 -25.11 -0.04 20.37
C ASP A 150 -24.35 0.52 21.60
N TYR A 151 -23.38 -0.22 22.11
CA TYR A 151 -22.63 0.19 23.31
C TYR A 151 -21.94 1.57 23.17
N GLU A 152 -21.56 1.97 21.96
CA GLU A 152 -20.96 3.28 21.69
C GLU A 152 -21.89 4.46 21.93
N LYS A 153 -23.20 4.27 21.71
CA LYS A 153 -24.19 5.35 21.83
C LYS A 153 -24.47 5.69 23.29
N GLN A 154 -24.09 4.81 24.20
CA GLN A 154 -24.35 4.99 25.63
C GLN A 154 -23.53 6.11 26.25
N ASP A 155 -22.33 6.40 25.69
CA ASP A 155 -21.34 7.28 26.35
C ASP A 155 -21.16 8.68 25.70
N LYS A 156 -21.86 9.03 24.62
CA LYS A 156 -21.79 10.33 23.90
C LYS A 156 -20.35 10.80 23.54
N PHE A 157 -19.43 9.87 23.33
CA PHE A 157 -18.00 10.17 23.15
C PHE A 157 -17.62 10.90 21.85
N ASP A 158 -18.48 10.91 20.84
CA ASP A 158 -18.14 11.33 19.48
C ASP A 158 -17.71 12.80 19.30
N LYS A 159 -17.94 13.65 20.34
CA LYS A 159 -17.67 15.08 20.24
C LYS A 159 -16.55 15.60 21.16
N ILE A 160 -16.02 14.76 22.04
CA ILE A 160 -14.98 15.14 23.01
C ILE A 160 -13.64 14.56 22.55
N PRO A 161 -12.55 15.37 22.45
CA PRO A 161 -11.20 14.85 22.16
C PRO A 161 -10.80 13.76 23.17
N TRP A 162 -10.11 12.73 22.70
CA TRP A 162 -9.76 11.56 23.51
C TRP A 162 -8.98 11.90 24.78
N ASP A 163 -8.10 12.88 24.72
CA ASP A 163 -7.29 13.37 25.84
C ASP A 163 -8.07 14.20 26.89
N LYS A 164 -9.31 14.56 26.56
CA LYS A 164 -10.20 15.37 27.41
C LYS A 164 -11.41 14.59 27.96
N LYS A 165 -11.53 13.30 27.60
CA LYS A 165 -12.59 12.44 28.12
C LYS A 165 -12.35 12.16 29.63
N GLU A 166 -13.42 12.04 30.41
CA GLU A 166 -13.33 11.62 31.82
C GLU A 166 -12.87 10.16 31.91
N LEU A 167 -12.09 9.84 32.93
CA LEU A 167 -11.44 8.54 33.06
C LEU A 167 -12.44 7.40 33.29
N GLU A 168 -13.49 7.59 34.06
CA GLU A 168 -14.42 6.52 34.42
C GLU A 168 -15.24 6.01 33.21
N PRO A 169 -15.90 6.87 32.41
CA PRO A 169 -16.51 6.43 31.17
C PRO A 169 -15.52 5.82 30.17
N LEU A 170 -14.30 6.38 30.08
CA LEU A 170 -13.25 5.85 29.21
C LEU A 170 -12.83 4.42 29.64
N CYS A 171 -12.72 4.19 30.96
CA CYS A 171 -12.44 2.86 31.53
C CYS A 171 -13.54 1.85 31.20
N HIS A 172 -14.80 2.26 31.29
CA HIS A 172 -15.93 1.40 30.97
C HIS A 172 -15.92 1.01 29.50
N TYR A 173 -15.73 2.00 28.63
CA TYR A 173 -15.63 1.80 27.17
C TYR A 173 -14.49 0.85 26.80
N GLY A 174 -13.27 1.08 27.30
CA GLY A 174 -12.12 0.20 27.00
C GLY A 174 -12.30 -1.23 27.56
N CYS A 175 -13.00 -1.41 28.69
CA CYS A 175 -13.37 -2.75 29.17
C CYS A 175 -14.37 -3.44 28.24
N GLN A 176 -15.31 -2.71 27.65
CA GLN A 176 -16.24 -3.24 26.66
C GLN A 176 -15.51 -3.66 25.40
N ASP A 177 -14.60 -2.84 24.87
CA ASP A 177 -13.81 -3.15 23.67
C ASP A 177 -12.98 -4.42 23.87
N THR A 178 -12.31 -4.56 25.03
CA THR A 178 -11.52 -5.78 25.33
C THR A 178 -12.38 -7.02 25.58
N ASP A 179 -13.56 -6.89 26.21
CA ASP A 179 -14.49 -8.00 26.42
C ASP A 179 -15.07 -8.53 25.10
N TYR A 180 -15.57 -7.61 24.26
CA TYR A 180 -16.13 -7.99 22.98
C TYR A 180 -15.07 -8.52 22.03
N THR A 181 -13.88 -7.99 22.06
CA THR A 181 -12.71 -8.52 21.34
C THR A 181 -12.43 -9.97 21.73
N LEU A 182 -12.42 -10.29 23.04
CA LEU A 182 -12.19 -11.65 23.51
C LEU A 182 -13.30 -12.61 23.04
N ARG A 183 -14.57 -12.21 23.21
CA ARG A 183 -15.73 -13.02 22.77
C ARG A 183 -15.70 -13.32 21.27
N LEU A 184 -15.47 -12.29 20.47
CA LEU A 184 -15.38 -12.42 19.01
C LEU A 184 -14.20 -13.29 18.59
N MET A 185 -13.04 -13.12 19.23
CA MET A 185 -11.86 -13.91 18.89
C MET A 185 -12.06 -15.41 19.18
N LEU A 186 -12.62 -15.76 20.34
CA LEU A 186 -12.94 -17.16 20.66
C LEU A 186 -13.91 -17.77 19.65
N PHE A 187 -14.91 -17.00 19.21
CA PHE A 187 -15.84 -17.43 18.17
C PHE A 187 -15.14 -17.60 16.80
N PHE A 188 -14.31 -16.66 16.40
CA PHE A 188 -13.59 -16.71 15.12
C PHE A 188 -12.52 -17.79 15.11
N GLU A 189 -11.82 -18.03 16.20
CA GLU A 189 -10.82 -19.08 16.32
C GLU A 189 -11.43 -20.46 16.02
N LYS A 190 -12.58 -20.76 16.64
CA LYS A 190 -13.31 -21.99 16.36
C LYS A 190 -13.65 -22.11 14.87
N LYS A 191 -14.17 -21.04 14.25
CA LYS A 191 -14.51 -21.03 12.81
C LYS A 191 -13.28 -21.21 11.92
N LEU A 192 -12.12 -20.65 12.28
CA LEU A 192 -10.88 -20.84 11.54
C LEU A 192 -10.42 -22.29 11.58
N ILE A 193 -10.57 -22.96 12.72
CA ILE A 193 -10.26 -24.39 12.88
C ILE A 193 -11.23 -25.23 12.01
N ASP A 194 -12.53 -25.01 12.15
CA ASP A 194 -13.57 -25.75 11.42
C ASP A 194 -13.41 -25.64 9.89
N LEU A 195 -12.87 -24.50 9.39
CA LEU A 195 -12.65 -24.24 7.96
C LEU A 195 -11.25 -24.59 7.46
N GLY A 196 -10.36 -25.13 8.32
CA GLY A 196 -8.97 -25.44 7.97
C GLY A 196 -8.09 -24.22 7.69
N LEU A 197 -8.48 -23.03 8.17
CA LEU A 197 -7.77 -21.76 7.95
C LEU A 197 -6.83 -21.38 9.11
N TYR A 198 -6.85 -22.14 10.19
CA TYR A 198 -6.09 -21.79 11.40
C TYR A 198 -4.57 -21.77 11.18
N ASN A 199 -4.04 -22.68 10.36
CA ASN A 199 -2.62 -22.68 10.02
C ASN A 199 -2.22 -21.43 9.25
N THR A 200 -3.00 -21.02 8.26
CA THR A 200 -2.77 -19.78 7.51
C THR A 200 -2.85 -18.57 8.45
N TYR A 201 -3.86 -18.54 9.32
CA TYR A 201 -4.01 -17.47 10.31
C TYR A 201 -2.77 -17.38 11.23
N ARG A 202 -2.31 -18.50 11.80
CA ARG A 202 -1.20 -18.52 12.76
C ARG A 202 0.16 -18.31 12.11
N ASN A 203 0.46 -19.09 11.06
CA ASN A 203 1.80 -19.17 10.51
C ASN A 203 2.11 -18.07 9.49
N LEU A 204 1.10 -17.53 8.80
CA LEU A 204 1.27 -16.44 7.85
C LEU A 204 0.79 -15.11 8.45
N ILE A 205 -0.52 -14.99 8.75
CA ILE A 205 -1.15 -13.71 9.06
C ILE A 205 -0.64 -13.10 10.37
N MET A 206 -0.67 -13.86 11.47
CA MET A 206 -0.23 -13.36 12.77
C MET A 206 1.29 -13.17 12.83
N THR A 207 2.05 -14.04 12.17
CA THR A 207 3.50 -13.89 12.08
C THR A 207 3.89 -12.67 11.23
N ALA A 208 3.20 -12.46 10.11
CA ALA A 208 3.36 -11.25 9.30
C ALA A 208 3.01 -9.98 10.08
N SER A 209 1.96 -10.02 10.87
CA SER A 209 1.58 -8.87 11.71
C SER A 209 2.72 -8.44 12.64
N ARG A 210 3.42 -9.39 13.26
CA ARG A 210 4.61 -9.12 14.08
C ARG A 210 5.77 -8.53 13.28
N VAL A 211 6.03 -9.05 12.08
CA VAL A 211 7.07 -8.51 11.18
C VAL A 211 6.74 -7.08 10.82
N LEU A 212 5.49 -6.83 10.44
CA LEU A 212 5.01 -5.50 10.06
C LEU A 212 5.05 -4.50 11.22
N THR A 213 4.78 -4.93 12.47
CA THR A 213 5.04 -4.07 13.65
C THR A 213 6.49 -3.58 13.68
N SER A 214 7.45 -4.47 13.41
CA SER A 214 8.87 -4.10 13.36
C SER A 214 9.20 -3.18 12.20
N VAL A 215 8.64 -3.43 11.01
CA VAL A 215 8.81 -2.59 9.82
C VAL A 215 8.27 -1.19 10.07
N GLU A 216 7.04 -1.07 10.57
CA GLU A 216 6.40 0.19 10.92
C GLU A 216 7.20 0.97 11.99
N LYS A 217 7.71 0.28 13.01
CA LYS A 217 8.59 0.86 14.03
C LYS A 217 9.90 1.38 13.46
N ASN A 218 10.53 0.64 12.55
CA ASN A 218 11.78 1.07 11.93
C ASN A 218 11.58 2.29 11.06
N GLY A 219 10.46 2.38 10.31
CA GLY A 219 10.09 3.53 9.49
C GLY A 219 11.08 3.87 8.38
N LEU A 220 10.71 4.83 7.56
CA LEU A 220 11.54 5.38 6.48
C LEU A 220 12.18 6.69 6.93
N TYR A 221 13.49 6.78 6.92
CA TYR A 221 14.21 7.99 7.29
C TYR A 221 14.10 9.05 6.17
N VAL A 222 13.73 10.28 6.54
CA VAL A 222 13.54 11.41 5.63
C VAL A 222 14.68 12.40 5.79
N ASP A 223 15.30 12.77 4.71
CA ASP A 223 16.21 13.92 4.67
C ASP A 223 15.38 15.21 4.72
N ARG A 224 15.25 15.79 5.91
CA ARG A 224 14.45 17.01 6.12
C ARG A 224 15.00 18.22 5.36
N ALA A 225 16.31 18.33 5.22
CA ALA A 225 16.92 19.44 4.50
C ALA A 225 16.56 19.36 3.01
N PHE A 226 16.74 18.19 2.40
CA PHE A 226 16.35 17.97 1.01
C PHE A 226 14.83 18.06 0.80
N ASN A 227 14.02 17.58 1.76
CA ASN A 227 12.57 17.75 1.68
C ASN A 227 12.17 19.24 1.70
N GLN A 228 12.82 20.08 2.50
CA GLN A 228 12.57 21.52 2.50
C GLN A 228 12.95 22.16 1.16
N GLU A 229 14.08 21.79 0.56
CA GLU A 229 14.46 22.24 -0.79
C GLU A 229 13.38 21.88 -1.83
N LEU A 230 12.77 20.69 -1.72
CA LEU A 230 11.69 20.29 -2.59
C LEU A 230 10.42 21.13 -2.37
N LEU A 231 10.04 21.41 -1.11
CA LEU A 231 8.92 22.31 -0.80
C LEU A 231 9.10 23.65 -1.50
N ASP A 232 10.28 24.25 -1.38
CA ASP A 232 10.59 25.57 -1.94
C ASP A 232 10.65 25.57 -3.48
N SER A 233 11.10 24.47 -4.09
CA SER A 233 11.29 24.37 -5.55
C SER A 233 10.04 23.97 -6.34
N TYR A 234 9.10 23.24 -5.73
CA TYR A 234 7.90 22.76 -6.45
C TYR A 234 6.75 23.77 -6.50
N LEU A 235 6.58 24.61 -5.47
CA LEU A 235 5.56 25.64 -5.47
C LEU A 235 5.64 26.59 -6.67
N PRO A 236 6.82 27.16 -7.03
CA PRO A 236 6.96 27.99 -8.22
C PRO A 236 6.63 27.26 -9.53
N LYS A 237 6.96 25.95 -9.63
CA LYS A 237 6.63 25.14 -10.81
C LYS A 237 5.13 24.93 -10.96
N ILE A 238 4.42 24.69 -9.85
CA ILE A 238 2.97 24.54 -9.82
C ILE A 238 2.29 25.85 -10.24
N GLU A 239 2.73 27.00 -9.71
CA GLU A 239 2.17 28.30 -10.07
C GLU A 239 2.45 28.64 -11.54
N ALA A 240 3.65 28.38 -12.04
CA ALA A 240 3.99 28.56 -13.45
C ALA A 240 3.11 27.68 -14.38
N ALA A 241 2.87 26.42 -14.00
CA ALA A 241 2.00 25.51 -14.73
C ALA A 241 0.53 26.00 -14.74
N LYS A 242 0.04 26.53 -13.61
CA LYS A 242 -1.30 27.15 -13.53
C LYS A 242 -1.39 28.38 -14.42
N GLU A 243 -0.42 29.27 -14.34
CA GLU A 243 -0.39 30.49 -15.18
C GLU A 243 -0.36 30.13 -16.67
N ALA A 244 0.41 29.14 -17.07
CA ALA A 244 0.45 28.65 -18.46
C ALA A 244 -0.95 28.26 -18.95
N ILE A 245 -1.74 27.51 -18.14
CA ILE A 245 -3.11 27.13 -18.47
C ILE A 245 -4.03 28.36 -18.52
N TYR A 246 -3.97 29.26 -17.52
CA TYR A 246 -4.80 30.46 -17.49
C TYR A 246 -4.50 31.43 -18.64
N ASN A 247 -3.26 31.42 -19.14
CA ASN A 247 -2.85 32.23 -20.28
C ASN A 247 -3.34 31.71 -21.65
N LEU A 248 -3.84 30.46 -21.73
CA LEU A 248 -4.41 29.94 -22.97
C LEU A 248 -5.59 30.79 -23.44
N PRO A 249 -5.63 31.25 -24.71
CA PRO A 249 -6.68 32.16 -25.21
C PRO A 249 -8.09 31.61 -24.98
N LYS A 250 -8.29 30.31 -25.16
CA LYS A 250 -9.59 29.66 -24.96
C LYS A 250 -10.01 29.67 -23.48
N VAL A 251 -9.08 29.49 -22.53
CA VAL A 251 -9.34 29.54 -21.09
C VAL A 251 -9.69 30.95 -20.65
N LYS A 252 -8.96 31.98 -21.12
CA LYS A 252 -9.25 33.38 -20.86
C LYS A 252 -10.67 33.77 -21.35
N LYS A 253 -10.98 33.39 -22.59
CA LYS A 253 -12.31 33.65 -23.17
C LYS A 253 -13.42 32.96 -22.36
N PHE A 254 -13.23 31.68 -22.04
CA PHE A 254 -14.19 30.93 -21.24
C PHE A 254 -14.36 31.54 -19.84
N THR A 255 -13.29 31.88 -19.14
CA THR A 255 -13.35 32.48 -17.79
C THR A 255 -14.19 33.76 -17.79
N LYS A 256 -14.01 34.63 -18.81
CA LYS A 256 -14.78 35.86 -18.93
C LYS A 256 -16.28 35.57 -19.08
N LEU A 257 -16.67 34.69 -20.02
CA LEU A 257 -18.08 34.33 -20.26
C LEU A 257 -18.69 33.62 -19.03
N TYR A 258 -17.94 32.72 -18.42
CA TYR A 258 -18.37 31.95 -17.24
C TYR A 258 -18.62 32.85 -16.04
N ASN A 259 -17.73 33.81 -15.79
CA ASN A 259 -17.90 34.80 -14.73
C ASN A 259 -19.09 35.72 -15.00
N GLN A 260 -19.29 36.16 -16.26
CA GLN A 260 -20.48 36.94 -16.64
C GLN A 260 -21.77 36.17 -16.34
N SER A 261 -21.85 34.89 -16.72
CA SER A 261 -23.02 34.05 -16.42
C SER A 261 -23.24 33.85 -14.90
N LYS A 262 -22.17 33.75 -14.10
CA LYS A 262 -22.29 33.68 -12.62
C LYS A 262 -22.83 34.99 -12.05
N ILE A 263 -22.35 36.14 -12.56
CA ILE A 263 -22.78 37.45 -12.14
C ILE A 263 -24.28 37.63 -12.44
N GLU A 264 -24.71 37.31 -13.67
CA GLU A 264 -26.12 37.40 -14.10
C GLU A 264 -27.02 36.51 -13.21
N LYS A 265 -26.63 35.25 -12.95
CA LYS A 265 -27.36 34.35 -12.06
C LYS A 265 -27.43 34.87 -10.61
N TYR A 266 -26.37 35.51 -10.14
CA TYR A 266 -26.35 36.05 -8.78
C TYR A 266 -27.23 37.28 -8.67
N ILE A 267 -27.24 38.16 -9.69
CA ILE A 267 -28.14 39.32 -9.78
C ILE A 267 -29.60 38.85 -9.83
N ALA A 268 -29.93 37.91 -10.72
CA ALA A 268 -31.29 37.36 -10.83
C ALA A 268 -31.78 36.77 -9.49
N LYS A 269 -30.92 36.10 -8.76
CA LYS A 269 -31.24 35.59 -7.41
C LYS A 269 -31.52 36.72 -6.41
N LEU A 270 -30.77 37.83 -6.47
CA LEU A 270 -31.01 38.97 -5.58
C LEU A 270 -32.31 39.68 -5.96
N GLU A 271 -32.65 39.77 -7.25
CA GLU A 271 -33.91 40.30 -7.77
C GLU A 271 -35.10 39.44 -7.31
N GLU A 272 -35.01 38.11 -7.42
CA GLU A 272 -36.01 37.17 -6.87
C GLU A 272 -36.17 37.31 -5.35
N GLU A 273 -35.07 37.49 -4.63
CA GLU A 273 -35.12 37.75 -3.17
C GLU A 273 -35.80 39.06 -2.82
N ILE A 274 -35.71 40.09 -3.68
CA ILE A 274 -36.41 41.37 -3.54
C ILE A 274 -37.91 41.20 -3.78
N GLU A 275 -38.31 40.49 -4.84
CA GLU A 275 -39.71 40.21 -5.17
C GLU A 275 -40.44 39.46 -4.04
N ASN A 276 -39.74 38.61 -3.28
CA ASN A 276 -40.28 37.85 -2.15
C ASN A 276 -40.35 38.66 -0.84
N LEU A 277 -39.95 39.94 -0.80
CA LEU A 277 -39.98 40.80 0.39
C LEU A 277 -41.17 41.73 0.38
N ASP A 278 -41.77 42.00 1.54
CA ASP A 278 -42.84 42.99 1.65
C ASP A 278 -42.25 44.42 1.65
N PRO A 279 -42.56 45.25 0.65
CA PRO A 279 -42.04 46.62 0.54
C PRO A 279 -42.36 47.51 1.75
N ARG A 280 -43.41 47.18 2.52
CA ARG A 280 -43.85 47.96 3.68
C ARG A 280 -43.05 47.63 4.94
N VAL A 281 -42.61 46.37 5.08
CA VAL A 281 -41.94 45.85 6.26
C VAL A 281 -40.43 45.75 6.05
N ASP A 282 -39.97 45.30 4.87
CA ASP A 282 -38.60 44.92 4.59
C ASP A 282 -37.80 46.01 3.83
N LYS A 283 -38.23 47.26 3.87
CA LYS A 283 -37.61 48.37 3.12
C LYS A 283 -36.06 48.42 3.19
N ARG A 284 -35.48 48.21 4.38
CA ARG A 284 -34.01 48.20 4.55
C ARG A 284 -33.36 47.03 3.86
N LYS A 285 -34.00 45.86 3.84
CA LYS A 285 -33.46 44.65 3.20
C LYS A 285 -33.51 44.82 1.66
N ILE A 286 -34.59 45.36 1.14
CA ILE A 286 -34.72 45.66 -0.29
C ILE A 286 -33.63 46.64 -0.71
N GLN A 287 -33.52 47.79 -0.03
CA GLN A 287 -32.51 48.80 -0.34
C GLN A 287 -31.07 48.27 -0.28
N SER A 288 -30.79 47.40 0.69
CA SER A 288 -29.47 46.72 0.78
C SER A 288 -29.18 45.81 -0.41
N ARG A 289 -30.20 45.07 -0.95
CA ARG A 289 -30.03 44.21 -2.12
C ARG A 289 -29.93 45.01 -3.40
N GLU A 290 -30.73 46.05 -3.57
CA GLU A 290 -30.62 46.96 -4.69
C GLU A 290 -29.24 47.62 -4.77
N GLN A 291 -28.69 48.06 -3.63
CA GLN A 291 -27.35 48.62 -3.57
C GLN A 291 -26.29 47.58 -3.96
N LYS A 292 -26.47 46.34 -3.56
CA LYS A 292 -25.55 45.24 -3.97
C LYS A 292 -25.60 45.00 -5.48
N ILE A 293 -26.80 44.96 -6.06
CA ILE A 293 -26.97 44.80 -7.51
C ILE A 293 -26.30 45.96 -8.25
N ALA A 294 -26.51 47.20 -7.79
CA ALA A 294 -25.89 48.38 -8.38
C ALA A 294 -24.35 48.33 -8.31
N ASN A 295 -23.80 47.95 -7.16
CA ASN A 295 -22.36 47.79 -6.98
C ASN A 295 -21.79 46.73 -7.93
N ILE A 296 -22.42 45.55 -8.02
CA ILE A 296 -21.99 44.47 -8.91
C ILE A 296 -22.04 44.86 -10.37
N ARG A 297 -23.10 45.56 -10.81
CA ARG A 297 -23.22 46.11 -12.17
C ARG A 297 -22.17 47.18 -12.47
N ALA A 298 -21.73 47.91 -11.45
CA ALA A 298 -20.62 48.87 -11.53
C ALA A 298 -19.24 48.22 -11.45
N GLY A 299 -19.13 46.88 -11.31
CA GLY A 299 -17.88 46.15 -11.18
C GLY A 299 -17.26 46.21 -9.79
N VAL A 300 -18.00 46.58 -8.76
CA VAL A 300 -17.56 46.69 -7.37
C VAL A 300 -17.99 45.41 -6.62
N PHE A 301 -17.01 44.60 -6.23
CA PHE A 301 -17.19 43.32 -5.49
C PHE A 301 -16.53 43.45 -4.11
N THR A 302 -17.29 43.35 -3.03
CA THR A 302 -16.84 43.68 -1.68
C THR A 302 -16.84 42.49 -0.72
N THR A 303 -17.72 41.53 -0.95
CA THR A 303 -17.81 40.33 -0.10
C THR A 303 -17.04 39.16 -0.70
N LYS A 304 -16.59 38.21 0.15
CA LYS A 304 -15.94 36.99 -0.30
C LYS A 304 -16.76 36.27 -1.39
N LYS A 305 -18.07 36.21 -1.23
CA LYS A 305 -19.00 35.58 -2.19
C LYS A 305 -19.03 36.32 -3.52
N GLU A 306 -18.98 37.64 -3.53
CA GLU A 306 -18.95 38.47 -4.75
C GLU A 306 -17.59 38.35 -5.45
N LEU A 307 -16.49 38.34 -4.72
CA LEU A 307 -15.15 38.12 -5.29
C LEU A 307 -15.01 36.74 -5.97
N GLU A 308 -15.76 35.72 -5.52
CA GLU A 308 -15.79 34.42 -6.18
C GLU A 308 -16.47 34.46 -7.57
N LEU A 309 -17.30 35.47 -7.87
CA LEU A 309 -17.94 35.60 -9.17
C LEU A 309 -16.94 36.02 -10.27
N ILE A 310 -15.86 36.68 -9.88
CA ILE A 310 -14.85 37.21 -10.82
C ILE A 310 -13.51 36.46 -10.79
N ARG A 311 -13.42 35.44 -9.98
CA ARG A 311 -12.20 34.62 -9.91
C ARG A 311 -11.96 33.83 -11.20
N SER A 312 -10.69 33.46 -11.44
CA SER A 312 -10.34 32.50 -12.48
C SER A 312 -11.08 31.18 -12.29
N VAL A 313 -11.40 30.51 -13.40
CA VAL A 313 -12.00 29.16 -13.35
C VAL A 313 -11.11 28.21 -12.54
N SER A 314 -11.68 27.51 -11.57
CA SER A 314 -10.88 26.63 -10.70
C SER A 314 -10.55 25.31 -11.38
N LEU A 315 -9.26 25.06 -11.62
CA LEU A 315 -8.77 23.81 -12.21
C LEU A 315 -8.89 22.61 -11.25
N GLY A 316 -9.01 22.86 -9.93
CA GLY A 316 -9.25 21.84 -8.91
C GLY A 316 -10.71 21.56 -8.61
N SER A 317 -11.65 22.45 -9.04
CA SER A 317 -13.09 22.24 -8.86
C SER A 317 -13.65 21.35 -9.96
N LEU A 318 -14.26 20.22 -9.58
CA LEU A 318 -14.93 19.32 -10.54
C LEU A 318 -15.99 20.04 -11.36
N VAL A 319 -16.71 21.00 -10.76
CA VAL A 319 -17.78 21.77 -11.43
C VAL A 319 -17.19 22.72 -12.46
N ASP A 320 -16.24 23.56 -12.04
CA ASP A 320 -15.63 24.56 -12.91
C ASP A 320 -14.85 23.91 -14.06
N LEU A 321 -14.06 22.87 -13.74
CA LEU A 321 -13.27 22.15 -14.74
C LEU A 321 -14.15 21.38 -15.73
N SER A 322 -15.24 20.76 -15.25
CA SER A 322 -16.21 20.08 -16.12
C SER A 322 -16.87 21.06 -17.09
N GLN A 323 -17.23 22.28 -16.64
CA GLN A 323 -17.77 23.32 -17.51
C GLN A 323 -16.72 23.76 -18.55
N LEU A 324 -15.48 24.01 -18.16
CA LEU A 324 -14.39 24.37 -19.08
C LEU A 324 -14.15 23.28 -20.13
N MET A 325 -14.21 22.00 -19.73
CA MET A 325 -13.91 20.88 -20.63
C MET A 325 -15.06 20.56 -21.59
N TYR A 326 -16.30 20.49 -21.10
CA TYR A 326 -17.39 19.86 -21.82
C TYR A 326 -18.44 20.84 -22.36
N SER A 327 -18.51 22.11 -21.90
CA SER A 327 -19.46 23.08 -22.47
C SER A 327 -19.05 23.55 -23.86
N GLU A 328 -19.98 24.07 -24.62
CA GLU A 328 -19.77 24.66 -25.96
C GLU A 328 -18.84 25.88 -25.91
N GLU A 329 -19.00 26.71 -24.89
CA GLU A 329 -18.13 27.88 -24.65
C GLU A 329 -16.70 27.47 -24.24
N GLY A 330 -16.55 26.28 -23.62
CA GLY A 330 -15.30 25.68 -23.24
C GLY A 330 -14.61 24.95 -24.40
N PHE A 331 -13.93 23.85 -24.09
CA PHE A 331 -13.21 23.04 -25.09
C PHE A 331 -14.12 22.10 -25.87
N ASN A 332 -15.36 21.89 -25.45
CA ASN A 332 -16.35 21.02 -26.08
C ASN A 332 -15.77 19.63 -26.39
N PHE A 333 -15.27 18.96 -25.35
CA PHE A 333 -14.84 17.54 -25.44
C PHE A 333 -16.07 16.63 -25.40
N GLU A 334 -15.95 15.45 -26.00
CA GLU A 334 -16.94 14.39 -25.87
C GLU A 334 -16.89 13.79 -24.45
N VAL A 335 -18.05 13.50 -23.87
CA VAL A 335 -18.14 12.84 -22.55
C VAL A 335 -17.95 11.34 -22.72
N ILE A 336 -16.74 10.86 -22.50
CA ILE A 336 -16.38 9.44 -22.64
C ILE A 336 -16.59 8.61 -21.37
N LYS A 337 -16.67 9.28 -20.20
CA LYS A 337 -16.85 8.64 -18.90
C LYS A 337 -17.64 9.55 -17.96
N LYS A 338 -18.50 8.96 -17.13
CA LYS A 338 -19.19 9.64 -16.02
C LYS A 338 -18.72 9.08 -14.69
N ASN A 339 -18.74 9.90 -13.65
CA ASN A 339 -18.46 9.49 -12.28
C ASN A 339 -19.70 8.83 -11.64
N ASP A 340 -19.56 8.34 -10.40
CA ASP A 340 -20.65 7.64 -9.66
C ASP A 340 -21.89 8.49 -9.43
N SER A 341 -21.77 9.82 -9.48
CA SER A 341 -22.91 10.76 -9.41
C SER A 341 -23.50 11.11 -10.79
N GLY A 342 -23.11 10.41 -11.86
CA GLY A 342 -23.62 10.58 -13.22
C GLY A 342 -23.08 11.82 -13.96
N LYS A 343 -22.16 12.58 -13.36
CA LYS A 343 -21.56 13.77 -13.99
C LYS A 343 -20.34 13.40 -14.85
N PRO A 344 -20.00 14.20 -15.91
CA PRO A 344 -18.80 13.97 -16.69
C PRO A 344 -17.55 13.87 -15.82
N SER A 345 -16.74 12.80 -16.03
CA SER A 345 -15.49 12.61 -15.29
C SER A 345 -14.40 13.54 -15.82
N THR A 346 -13.57 14.02 -14.90
CA THR A 346 -12.35 14.78 -15.21
C THR A 346 -11.12 14.11 -14.60
N ASP A 347 -11.19 12.80 -14.27
CA ASP A 347 -10.07 12.06 -13.69
C ASP A 347 -8.90 11.91 -14.68
N GLU A 348 -7.73 11.50 -14.17
CA GLU A 348 -6.50 11.35 -14.95
C GLU A 348 -6.67 10.37 -16.12
N GLU A 349 -7.41 9.27 -15.91
CA GLU A 349 -7.71 8.29 -16.95
C GLU A 349 -8.54 8.93 -18.09
N THR A 350 -9.57 9.69 -17.73
CA THR A 350 -10.41 10.42 -18.70
C THR A 350 -9.60 11.43 -19.49
N LEU A 351 -8.75 12.24 -18.82
CA LEU A 351 -7.90 13.22 -19.49
C LEU A 351 -6.92 12.54 -20.46
N THR A 352 -6.30 11.45 -20.03
CA THR A 352 -5.38 10.67 -20.87
C THR A 352 -6.09 10.10 -22.09
N ASN A 353 -7.27 9.50 -21.91
CA ASN A 353 -8.05 8.95 -23.02
C ASN A 353 -8.51 10.06 -23.99
N LEU A 354 -8.97 11.20 -23.49
CA LEU A 354 -9.30 12.36 -24.32
C LEU A 354 -8.09 12.85 -25.12
N ARG A 355 -6.91 12.89 -24.47
CA ARG A 355 -5.67 13.30 -25.15
C ARG A 355 -5.32 12.38 -26.31
N LEU A 356 -5.53 11.07 -26.18
CA LEU A 356 -5.32 10.09 -27.25
C LEU A 356 -6.25 10.30 -28.46
N THR A 357 -7.46 10.86 -28.25
CA THR A 357 -8.38 11.15 -29.37
C THR A 357 -7.99 12.40 -30.17
N VAL A 358 -7.15 13.27 -29.61
CA VAL A 358 -6.75 14.53 -30.26
C VAL A 358 -5.54 14.31 -31.17
N LYS A 359 -5.78 14.24 -32.50
CA LYS A 359 -4.75 13.92 -33.50
C LYS A 359 -3.68 14.99 -33.70
N LYS A 360 -4.03 16.29 -33.54
CA LYS A 360 -3.09 17.40 -33.75
C LYS A 360 -2.41 17.79 -32.44
N PRO A 361 -1.07 17.58 -32.27
CA PRO A 361 -0.36 17.85 -31.01
C PRO A 361 -0.41 19.32 -30.57
N ASP A 362 -0.38 20.25 -31.50
CA ASP A 362 -0.36 21.70 -31.24
C ASP A 362 -1.76 22.33 -31.21
N SER A 363 -2.81 21.51 -31.23
CA SER A 363 -4.17 22.06 -31.15
C SER A 363 -4.45 22.61 -29.74
N PRO A 364 -5.30 23.64 -29.59
CA PRO A 364 -5.67 24.17 -28.27
C PRO A 364 -6.20 23.11 -27.29
N LYS A 365 -6.85 22.06 -27.82
CA LYS A 365 -7.33 20.90 -27.04
C LYS A 365 -6.16 20.05 -26.50
N ALA A 366 -5.18 19.77 -27.35
CA ALA A 366 -4.02 18.96 -26.96
C ALA A 366 -3.16 19.70 -25.92
N VAL A 367 -2.82 20.97 -26.21
CA VAL A 367 -2.02 21.81 -25.31
C VAL A 367 -2.69 21.95 -23.95
N PHE A 368 -4.00 22.17 -23.89
CA PHE A 368 -4.74 22.25 -22.64
C PHE A 368 -4.68 20.95 -21.83
N LEU A 369 -4.91 19.79 -22.49
CA LEU A 369 -4.89 18.50 -21.82
C LEU A 369 -3.48 18.13 -21.33
N ASP A 370 -2.44 18.38 -22.13
CA ASP A 370 -1.06 18.14 -21.75
C ASP A 370 -0.65 19.01 -20.55
N SER A 371 -0.96 20.32 -20.57
CA SER A 371 -0.68 21.22 -19.45
C SER A 371 -1.47 20.88 -18.19
N LEU A 372 -2.72 20.43 -18.32
CA LEU A 372 -3.54 20.03 -17.17
C LEU A 372 -3.03 18.72 -16.55
N LEU A 373 -2.60 17.74 -17.36
CA LEU A 373 -1.99 16.51 -16.87
C LEU A 373 -0.66 16.79 -16.17
N GLU A 374 0.16 17.69 -16.71
CA GLU A 374 1.42 18.14 -16.07
C GLU A 374 1.15 18.80 -14.72
N LEU A 375 0.23 19.77 -14.66
CA LEU A 375 -0.17 20.43 -13.41
C LEU A 375 -0.62 19.44 -12.35
N ARG A 376 -1.48 18.50 -12.70
CA ARG A 376 -1.95 17.47 -11.77
C ARG A 376 -0.85 16.55 -11.30
N GLY A 377 0.08 16.21 -12.18
CA GLY A 377 1.29 15.47 -11.81
C GLY A 377 2.11 16.21 -10.75
N LEU A 378 2.42 17.50 -10.98
CA LEU A 378 3.15 18.34 -10.03
C LEU A 378 2.40 18.50 -8.70
N GLU A 379 1.10 18.80 -8.74
CA GLU A 379 0.28 18.95 -7.52
C GLU A 379 0.23 17.64 -6.72
N LYS A 380 0.13 16.48 -7.38
CA LYS A 380 0.14 15.16 -6.72
C LYS A 380 1.50 14.89 -6.06
N MET A 381 2.62 15.16 -6.77
CA MET A 381 3.96 15.00 -6.20
C MET A 381 4.14 15.91 -4.98
N TYR A 382 3.76 17.17 -5.09
CA TYR A 382 3.86 18.14 -4.00
C TYR A 382 3.00 17.73 -2.80
N LYS A 383 1.68 17.65 -2.96
CA LYS A 383 0.74 17.44 -1.83
C LYS A 383 0.87 16.07 -1.16
N THR A 384 1.14 15.03 -1.95
CA THR A 384 1.15 13.68 -1.41
C THR A 384 2.51 13.29 -0.83
N TYR A 385 3.60 13.62 -1.56
CA TYR A 385 4.92 13.06 -1.27
C TYR A 385 5.92 14.09 -0.73
N ILE A 386 5.75 15.38 -1.00
CA ILE A 386 6.67 16.39 -0.47
C ILE A 386 6.07 17.01 0.80
N GLU A 387 4.98 17.77 0.68
CA GLU A 387 4.26 18.40 1.80
C GLU A 387 3.67 17.34 2.76
N GLY A 388 2.95 16.34 2.21
CA GLY A 388 2.33 15.30 3.03
C GLY A 388 3.32 14.41 3.78
N TRP A 389 4.55 14.24 3.28
CA TRP A 389 5.60 13.55 4.04
C TRP A 389 6.29 14.47 5.04
N HIS A 390 6.45 15.74 4.70
CA HIS A 390 6.94 16.76 5.63
C HIS A 390 6.09 16.78 6.92
N GLU A 391 4.78 16.88 6.76
CA GLU A 391 3.82 16.91 7.88
C GLU A 391 3.77 15.61 8.70
N LYS A 392 3.98 14.45 8.04
CA LYS A 392 3.90 13.13 8.67
C LYS A 392 5.21 12.61 9.23
N THR A 393 6.33 13.27 8.94
CA THR A 393 7.63 12.92 9.52
C THR A 393 7.63 13.23 11.00
N GLN A 394 7.83 12.21 11.82
CA GLN A 394 7.78 12.34 13.29
C GLN A 394 9.09 12.89 13.87
N ASP A 395 9.16 13.05 15.21
CA ASP A 395 10.30 13.67 15.89
C ASP A 395 11.63 12.91 15.76
N ASP A 396 11.60 11.67 15.29
CA ASP A 396 12.77 10.83 15.01
C ASP A 396 13.21 10.88 13.54
N ASP A 397 12.72 11.85 12.77
CA ASP A 397 12.99 12.06 11.34
C ASP A 397 12.53 10.90 10.44
N ARG A 398 11.46 10.19 10.84
CA ARG A 398 10.96 9.03 10.11
C ARG A 398 9.48 9.12 9.78
N LEU A 399 9.13 8.47 8.68
CA LEU A 399 7.76 8.17 8.31
C LEU A 399 7.41 6.77 8.83
N HIS A 400 6.44 6.68 9.72
CA HIS A 400 5.93 5.42 10.27
C HIS A 400 4.60 5.07 9.61
N GLY A 401 4.67 4.63 8.33
CA GLY A 401 3.49 4.19 7.59
C GLY A 401 2.92 2.90 8.16
N ARG A 402 1.60 2.74 8.07
CA ARG A 402 0.90 1.52 8.51
C ARG A 402 0.72 0.55 7.35
N PHE A 403 1.07 -0.72 7.54
CA PHE A 403 0.83 -1.79 6.59
C PHE A 403 -0.41 -2.60 6.98
N LEU A 404 -1.38 -2.69 6.10
CA LEU A 404 -2.68 -3.30 6.35
C LEU A 404 -2.78 -4.65 5.64
N ILE A 405 -2.72 -5.75 6.38
CA ILE A 405 -2.92 -7.11 5.87
C ILE A 405 -4.36 -7.30 5.38
N HIS A 406 -5.30 -6.61 6.01
CA HIS A 406 -6.75 -6.65 5.73
C HIS A 406 -7.22 -5.55 4.76
N GLY A 407 -6.29 -4.82 4.15
CA GLY A 407 -6.62 -3.64 3.35
C GLY A 407 -7.14 -3.94 1.94
N THR A 408 -6.88 -5.15 1.43
CA THR A 408 -7.35 -5.60 0.11
C THR A 408 -8.08 -6.92 0.20
N THR A 409 -8.94 -7.18 -0.77
CA THR A 409 -9.68 -8.46 -0.85
C THR A 409 -8.87 -9.58 -1.54
N SER A 410 -7.73 -9.24 -2.13
CA SER A 410 -6.83 -10.20 -2.79
C SER A 410 -5.75 -10.79 -1.87
N GLY A 411 -5.57 -10.25 -0.66
CA GLY A 411 -4.48 -10.63 0.24
C GLY A 411 -3.20 -9.80 0.06
N ARG A 412 -3.14 -8.91 -0.95
CA ARG A 412 -2.03 -7.96 -1.05
C ARG A 412 -2.01 -7.01 0.14
N LEU A 413 -0.81 -6.67 0.59
CA LEU A 413 -0.66 -5.59 1.55
C LEU A 413 -1.16 -4.27 0.95
N SER A 414 -1.83 -3.47 1.75
CA SER A 414 -1.99 -2.04 1.48
C SER A 414 -1.27 -1.24 2.55
N SER A 415 -1.10 0.05 2.32
CA SER A 415 -0.44 0.93 3.28
C SER A 415 -1.23 2.23 3.42
N ALA A 416 -1.11 2.85 4.60
CA ALA A 416 -1.75 4.11 4.93
C ALA A 416 -0.83 4.96 5.83
N GLU A 417 -1.00 6.25 5.82
CA GLU A 417 -0.44 7.24 6.74
C GLU A 417 1.10 7.23 6.92
N PRO A 418 1.90 7.36 5.86
CA PRO A 418 1.56 7.51 4.45
C PRO A 418 1.41 6.17 3.72
N ASN A 419 0.81 6.22 2.50
CA ASN A 419 0.72 5.03 1.66
C ASN A 419 2.05 4.74 0.96
N ALA A 420 2.86 3.89 1.55
CA ALA A 420 4.16 3.47 1.00
C ALA A 420 4.04 2.57 -0.25
N GLN A 421 2.88 1.94 -0.49
CA GLN A 421 2.65 1.10 -1.68
C GLN A 421 2.50 1.90 -2.98
N GLN A 422 2.33 3.22 -2.89
CA GLN A 422 2.14 4.09 -4.04
C GLN A 422 3.31 5.04 -4.29
N ILE A 423 4.47 4.80 -3.69
CA ILE A 423 5.70 5.59 -3.95
C ILE A 423 6.00 5.54 -5.45
N PRO A 424 6.12 6.70 -6.14
CA PRO A 424 6.36 6.74 -7.58
C PRO A 424 7.66 6.03 -7.95
N LYS A 425 7.69 5.45 -9.16
CA LYS A 425 8.95 4.94 -9.72
C LYS A 425 9.94 6.08 -9.93
N THR A 426 11.21 5.79 -9.79
CA THR A 426 12.32 6.75 -10.02
C THR A 426 12.26 7.40 -11.40
N SER A 427 11.75 6.68 -12.42
CA SER A 427 11.54 7.20 -13.77
C SER A 427 10.44 8.25 -13.90
N VAL A 428 9.53 8.37 -12.92
CA VAL A 428 8.45 9.39 -12.92
C VAL A 428 8.98 10.69 -12.32
N ASP A 429 9.54 10.60 -11.12
CA ASP A 429 10.22 11.71 -10.46
C ASP A 429 11.24 11.14 -9.45
N PRO A 430 12.54 11.22 -9.76
CA PRO A 430 13.57 10.68 -8.89
C PRO A 430 13.65 11.38 -7.54
N ASN A 431 13.26 12.66 -7.45
CA ASN A 431 13.37 13.45 -6.23
C ASN A 431 12.48 12.92 -5.11
N ILE A 432 11.34 12.30 -5.46
CA ILE A 432 10.44 11.72 -4.45
C ILE A 432 11.15 10.62 -3.66
N LYS A 433 11.85 9.70 -4.34
CA LYS A 433 12.59 8.64 -3.65
C LYS A 433 13.92 9.13 -3.05
N LYS A 434 14.53 10.19 -3.58
CA LYS A 434 15.80 10.75 -3.06
C LYS A 434 15.68 11.28 -1.64
N GLN A 435 14.52 11.82 -1.24
CA GLN A 435 14.30 12.28 0.13
C GLN A 435 14.25 11.14 1.16
N LEU A 436 14.07 9.88 0.71
CA LEU A 436 14.09 8.70 1.56
C LEU A 436 15.50 8.12 1.59
N VAL A 437 16.28 8.48 2.59
CA VAL A 437 17.71 8.16 2.69
C VAL A 437 17.97 7.06 3.74
N ALA A 438 19.05 6.30 3.54
CA ALA A 438 19.53 5.41 4.59
C ALA A 438 20.16 6.25 5.72
N PRO A 439 19.94 5.91 7.00
CA PRO A 439 20.59 6.59 8.11
C PRO A 439 22.13 6.61 7.96
N LYS A 440 22.77 7.63 8.47
CA LYS A 440 24.23 7.79 8.39
C LYS A 440 24.99 6.52 8.77
N GLY A 441 25.91 6.10 7.93
CA GLY A 441 26.73 4.89 8.10
C GLY A 441 25.99 3.59 7.72
N THR A 442 24.85 3.69 7.03
CA THR A 442 24.09 2.53 6.53
C THR A 442 23.76 2.69 5.05
N LEU A 443 23.34 1.58 4.43
CA LEU A 443 22.86 1.55 3.04
C LEU A 443 21.52 0.83 2.97
N TYR A 444 20.72 1.14 1.95
CA TYR A 444 19.57 0.35 1.56
C TYR A 444 19.99 -0.92 0.83
N ILE A 445 19.26 -1.99 1.11
CA ILE A 445 19.16 -3.18 0.25
C ILE A 445 17.67 -3.27 -0.14
N ALA A 446 17.37 -3.30 -1.42
CA ALA A 446 16.04 -3.69 -1.88
C ALA A 446 16.12 -5.04 -2.56
N SER A 447 15.26 -5.96 -2.11
CA SER A 447 15.09 -7.29 -2.70
C SER A 447 13.71 -7.36 -3.34
N ASP A 448 13.65 -7.53 -4.66
CA ASP A 448 12.40 -7.54 -5.45
C ASP A 448 12.24 -8.85 -6.21
N PHE A 449 11.04 -9.43 -6.18
CA PHE A 449 10.75 -10.65 -6.92
C PHE A 449 10.71 -10.40 -8.42
N SER A 450 11.52 -11.14 -9.15
CA SER A 450 11.49 -11.13 -10.60
C SER A 450 10.28 -11.90 -11.11
N GLN A 451 9.24 -11.18 -11.54
CA GLN A 451 8.03 -11.72 -12.18
C GLN A 451 7.26 -12.77 -11.32
N ALA A 452 7.10 -12.51 -10.02
CA ALA A 452 6.48 -13.44 -9.08
C ALA A 452 5.14 -14.03 -9.55
N GLU A 453 4.22 -13.18 -10.01
CA GLU A 453 2.88 -13.63 -10.45
C GLU A 453 2.96 -14.59 -11.65
N LEU A 454 3.89 -14.37 -12.56
CA LEU A 454 4.06 -15.22 -13.75
C LEU A 454 4.68 -16.57 -13.39
N ARG A 455 5.61 -16.60 -12.42
CA ARG A 455 6.19 -17.84 -11.88
C ARG A 455 5.14 -18.68 -11.14
N ILE A 456 4.31 -18.04 -10.32
CA ILE A 456 3.18 -18.70 -9.67
C ILE A 456 2.18 -19.22 -10.70
N MET A 457 1.93 -18.46 -11.77
CA MET A 457 1.05 -18.90 -12.86
C MET A 457 1.63 -20.13 -13.57
N ALA A 458 2.93 -20.15 -13.83
CA ALA A 458 3.62 -21.30 -14.44
C ALA A 458 3.43 -22.55 -13.57
N HIS A 459 3.66 -22.43 -12.26
CA HIS A 459 3.42 -23.50 -11.28
C HIS A 459 1.96 -23.99 -11.29
N LEU A 460 0.99 -23.08 -11.10
CA LEU A 460 -0.42 -23.45 -11.00
C LEU A 460 -1.00 -24.06 -12.28
N SER A 461 -0.53 -23.62 -13.43
CA SER A 461 -0.98 -24.12 -14.74
C SER A 461 -0.22 -25.35 -15.21
N GLY A 462 1.02 -25.53 -14.75
CA GLY A 462 1.96 -26.51 -15.28
C GLY A 462 2.36 -26.21 -16.73
N ASP A 463 2.34 -24.93 -17.14
CA ASP A 463 2.66 -24.51 -18.51
C ASP A 463 4.14 -24.65 -18.80
N GLU A 464 4.50 -25.58 -19.71
CA GLU A 464 5.87 -25.96 -20.00
C GLU A 464 6.68 -24.82 -20.62
N THR A 465 6.05 -23.96 -21.42
CA THR A 465 6.74 -22.82 -22.05
C THR A 465 7.27 -21.88 -20.98
N TYR A 466 6.45 -21.53 -19.99
CA TYR A 466 6.89 -20.68 -18.88
C TYR A 466 7.86 -21.39 -17.94
N LEU A 467 7.59 -22.65 -17.57
CA LEU A 467 8.48 -23.44 -16.70
C LEU A 467 9.87 -23.57 -17.31
N ASN A 468 9.96 -23.91 -18.60
CA ASN A 468 11.23 -24.04 -19.32
C ASN A 468 11.97 -22.71 -19.40
N ALA A 469 11.29 -21.61 -19.74
CA ALA A 469 11.90 -20.29 -19.82
C ALA A 469 12.50 -19.87 -18.47
N PHE A 470 11.75 -20.00 -17.37
CA PHE A 470 12.23 -19.64 -16.05
C PHE A 470 13.37 -20.54 -15.56
N ASN A 471 13.27 -21.86 -15.75
CA ASN A 471 14.28 -22.80 -15.29
C ASN A 471 15.58 -22.75 -16.12
N SER A 472 15.51 -22.29 -17.38
CA SER A 472 16.67 -22.00 -18.22
C SER A 472 17.26 -20.61 -18.00
N GLY A 473 16.65 -19.77 -17.13
CA GLY A 473 17.09 -18.39 -16.90
C GLY A 473 16.79 -17.44 -18.07
N GLN A 474 15.87 -17.80 -18.97
CA GLN A 474 15.45 -16.98 -20.08
C GLN A 474 14.42 -15.91 -19.65
N ASP A 475 14.40 -14.77 -20.35
CA ASP A 475 13.29 -13.82 -20.25
C ASP A 475 12.04 -14.41 -20.92
N PRO A 476 10.96 -14.71 -20.19
CA PRO A 476 9.80 -15.40 -20.75
C PRO A 476 9.08 -14.56 -21.82
N HIS A 477 9.12 -13.23 -21.72
CA HIS A 477 8.49 -12.36 -22.72
C HIS A 477 9.30 -12.30 -24.02
N LEU A 478 10.63 -12.31 -23.90
CA LEU A 478 11.50 -12.40 -25.04
C LEU A 478 11.40 -13.79 -25.70
N ALA A 479 11.30 -14.86 -24.90
CA ALA A 479 11.11 -16.22 -25.40
C ALA A 479 9.80 -16.37 -26.18
N ILE A 480 8.69 -15.82 -25.67
CA ILE A 480 7.39 -15.78 -26.36
C ILE A 480 7.50 -15.00 -27.68
N ALA A 481 8.18 -13.83 -27.66
CA ALA A 481 8.39 -13.05 -28.86
C ALA A 481 9.27 -13.82 -29.87
N ALA A 482 10.36 -14.43 -29.44
CA ALA A 482 11.26 -15.23 -30.27
C ALA A 482 10.51 -16.38 -30.97
N THR A 483 9.70 -17.14 -30.20
CA THR A 483 8.86 -18.21 -30.75
C THR A 483 7.83 -17.67 -31.75
N LYS A 484 7.18 -16.56 -31.47
CA LYS A 484 6.20 -15.95 -32.39
C LYS A 484 6.80 -15.53 -33.72
N TYR A 485 8.01 -15.00 -33.70
CA TYR A 485 8.70 -14.51 -34.90
C TYR A 485 9.64 -15.53 -35.53
N HIS A 486 9.64 -16.78 -35.04
CA HIS A 486 10.45 -17.89 -35.52
C HIS A 486 11.97 -17.60 -35.54
N VAL A 487 12.45 -16.90 -34.50
CA VAL A 487 13.86 -16.58 -34.28
C VAL A 487 14.36 -17.38 -33.06
N PRO A 488 15.54 -18.02 -33.14
CA PRO A 488 16.13 -18.66 -31.95
C PRO A 488 16.30 -17.68 -30.79
N TYR A 489 16.03 -18.13 -29.56
CA TYR A 489 16.08 -17.24 -28.37
C TYR A 489 17.44 -16.55 -28.22
N GLU A 490 18.52 -17.26 -28.40
CA GLU A 490 19.90 -16.73 -28.27
C GLU A 490 20.20 -15.62 -29.29
N GLU A 491 19.64 -15.72 -30.52
CA GLU A 491 19.73 -14.69 -31.52
C GLU A 491 18.89 -13.47 -31.16
N ALA A 492 17.64 -13.71 -30.74
CA ALA A 492 16.75 -12.65 -30.27
C ALA A 492 17.33 -11.89 -29.05
N LEU A 493 18.01 -12.60 -28.15
CA LEU A 493 18.67 -12.02 -26.98
C LEU A 493 19.85 -11.13 -27.41
N LYS A 494 20.71 -11.59 -28.34
CA LYS A 494 21.81 -10.77 -28.86
C LYS A 494 21.31 -9.47 -29.49
N ILE A 495 20.26 -9.55 -30.30
CA ILE A 495 19.65 -8.35 -30.92
C ILE A 495 19.04 -7.44 -29.87
N TYR A 496 18.38 -8.00 -28.84
CA TYR A 496 17.76 -7.25 -27.78
C TYR A 496 18.75 -6.53 -26.84
N GLU A 497 19.92 -7.11 -26.62
CA GLU A 497 20.96 -6.56 -25.73
C GLU A 497 21.91 -5.58 -26.44
N ASP A 498 22.13 -5.71 -27.74
CA ASP A 498 22.99 -4.81 -28.49
C ASP A 498 22.24 -3.54 -28.93
N GLU A 499 22.46 -2.45 -28.23
CA GLU A 499 21.84 -1.15 -28.52
C GLU A 499 22.18 -0.58 -29.90
N ASN A 500 23.30 -1.04 -30.51
CA ASN A 500 23.74 -0.63 -31.85
C ASN A 500 23.15 -1.51 -32.97
N HIS A 501 22.50 -2.63 -32.62
CA HIS A 501 21.92 -3.50 -33.63
C HIS A 501 20.73 -2.82 -34.33
N PRO A 502 20.64 -2.86 -35.68
CA PRO A 502 19.56 -2.22 -36.46
C PRO A 502 18.16 -2.59 -35.98
N ASP A 503 17.96 -3.84 -35.57
CA ASP A 503 16.65 -4.35 -35.12
C ASP A 503 16.43 -4.27 -33.59
N HIS A 504 17.35 -3.68 -32.83
CA HIS A 504 17.24 -3.57 -31.39
C HIS A 504 15.90 -2.95 -30.94
N LYS A 505 15.52 -1.80 -31.55
CA LYS A 505 14.26 -1.10 -31.24
C LYS A 505 13.05 -1.97 -31.55
N ILE A 506 13.09 -2.73 -32.62
CA ILE A 506 12.00 -3.65 -33.02
C ILE A 506 11.83 -4.73 -31.94
N TRP A 507 12.93 -5.35 -31.51
CA TRP A 507 12.88 -6.39 -30.48
C TRP A 507 12.45 -5.85 -29.11
N LYS A 508 12.79 -4.62 -28.74
CA LYS A 508 12.22 -3.94 -27.54
C LYS A 508 10.69 -3.83 -27.64
N VAL A 509 10.16 -3.46 -28.81
CA VAL A 509 8.71 -3.39 -29.04
C VAL A 509 8.08 -4.77 -28.99
N ARG A 510 8.63 -5.78 -29.66
CA ARG A 510 8.13 -7.16 -29.67
C ARG A 510 8.04 -7.76 -28.26
N ARG A 511 9.10 -7.61 -27.47
CA ARG A 511 9.13 -8.04 -26.07
C ARG A 511 8.08 -7.30 -25.23
N LYS A 512 7.94 -5.98 -25.40
CA LYS A 512 6.91 -5.16 -24.73
C LYS A 512 5.50 -5.64 -25.08
N GLN A 513 5.23 -5.93 -26.35
CA GLN A 513 3.94 -6.47 -26.78
C GLN A 513 3.67 -7.86 -26.20
N ALA A 514 4.64 -8.77 -26.24
CA ALA A 514 4.53 -10.09 -25.61
C ALA A 514 4.20 -9.99 -24.12
N LYS A 515 4.85 -9.06 -23.39
CA LYS A 515 4.53 -8.76 -22.00
C LYS A 515 3.10 -8.26 -21.81
N GLN A 516 2.64 -7.34 -22.66
CA GLN A 516 1.29 -6.77 -22.57
C GLN A 516 0.21 -7.84 -22.86
N ILE A 517 0.45 -8.73 -23.84
CA ILE A 517 -0.43 -9.85 -24.16
C ILE A 517 -0.49 -10.81 -22.96
N ALA A 518 0.66 -11.28 -22.48
CA ALA A 518 0.74 -12.25 -21.38
C ALA A 518 0.00 -11.74 -20.13
N PHE A 519 0.37 -10.55 -19.63
CA PHE A 519 -0.31 -9.98 -18.46
C PHE A 519 -1.78 -9.67 -18.75
N GLY A 520 -2.09 -9.10 -19.90
CA GLY A 520 -3.48 -8.81 -20.27
C GLY A 520 -4.37 -10.05 -20.22
N LEU A 521 -3.93 -11.16 -20.77
CA LEU A 521 -4.71 -12.39 -20.83
C LEU A 521 -4.84 -13.10 -19.47
N ILE A 522 -3.77 -13.07 -18.67
CA ILE A 522 -3.79 -13.55 -17.29
C ILE A 522 -4.81 -12.77 -16.45
N TYR A 523 -4.94 -11.46 -16.70
CA TYR A 523 -5.91 -10.58 -16.05
C TYR A 523 -7.29 -10.53 -16.72
N GLY A 524 -7.55 -11.40 -17.71
CA GLY A 524 -8.84 -11.51 -18.37
C GLY A 524 -9.21 -10.31 -19.25
N ILE A 525 -8.21 -9.66 -19.87
CA ILE A 525 -8.45 -8.55 -20.79
C ILE A 525 -9.20 -9.03 -22.03
N GLY A 526 -10.21 -8.27 -22.48
CA GLY A 526 -10.88 -8.51 -23.77
C GLY A 526 -10.13 -7.87 -24.95
N ALA A 527 -10.41 -8.35 -26.16
CA ALA A 527 -9.74 -7.91 -27.39
C ALA A 527 -9.76 -6.40 -27.61
N LYS A 528 -10.86 -5.72 -27.32
CA LYS A 528 -10.98 -4.26 -27.46
C LYS A 528 -9.95 -3.50 -26.62
N LEU A 529 -9.81 -3.84 -25.34
CA LEU A 529 -8.86 -3.19 -24.45
C LEU A 529 -7.42 -3.65 -24.74
N LEU A 530 -7.22 -4.89 -25.15
CA LEU A 530 -5.92 -5.38 -25.57
C LEU A 530 -5.43 -4.62 -26.83
N ALA A 531 -6.29 -4.37 -27.80
CA ALA A 531 -5.98 -3.58 -28.99
C ALA A 531 -5.46 -2.19 -28.62
N VAL A 532 -6.14 -1.50 -27.70
CA VAL A 532 -5.68 -0.18 -27.19
C VAL A 532 -4.30 -0.28 -26.55
N LYS A 533 -4.04 -1.31 -25.73
CA LYS A 533 -2.73 -1.49 -25.07
C LYS A 533 -1.59 -1.84 -26.01
N LEU A 534 -1.88 -2.57 -27.09
CA LEU A 534 -0.88 -2.96 -28.10
C LEU A 534 -0.61 -1.83 -29.10
N SER A 535 -1.51 -0.85 -29.21
CA SER A 535 -1.34 0.30 -30.08
C SER A 535 -0.34 1.29 -29.49
N ASP A 536 0.54 1.81 -30.32
CA ASP A 536 1.44 2.92 -30.00
C ASP A 536 1.35 3.96 -31.13
N PRO A 537 0.43 4.94 -31.02
CA PRO A 537 0.26 5.94 -32.06
C PRO A 537 1.51 6.79 -32.35
N LYS A 538 2.41 6.93 -31.36
CA LYS A 538 3.67 7.67 -31.54
C LYS A 538 4.63 6.93 -32.49
N SER A 539 4.59 5.60 -32.48
CA SER A 539 5.38 4.75 -33.37
C SER A 539 4.60 4.32 -34.63
N GLY A 540 3.38 4.86 -34.83
CA GLY A 540 2.54 4.49 -35.99
C GLY A 540 1.88 3.11 -35.88
N ILE A 541 1.96 2.45 -34.72
CA ILE A 541 1.39 1.11 -34.51
C ILE A 541 -0.05 1.26 -34.04
N ILE A 542 -1.01 0.86 -34.86
CA ILE A 542 -2.44 0.80 -34.52
C ILE A 542 -2.88 -0.65 -34.67
N VAL A 543 -3.41 -1.22 -33.57
CA VAL A 543 -3.91 -2.61 -33.53
C VAL A 543 -5.42 -2.59 -33.41
N THR A 544 -6.11 -3.30 -34.29
CA THR A 544 -7.57 -3.45 -34.26
C THR A 544 -8.01 -4.51 -33.24
N PRO A 545 -9.28 -4.49 -32.78
CA PRO A 545 -9.81 -5.56 -31.93
C PRO A 545 -9.73 -6.96 -32.55
N GLU A 546 -9.87 -7.06 -33.88
CA GLU A 546 -9.77 -8.32 -34.62
C GLU A 546 -8.33 -8.86 -34.64
N GLU A 547 -7.34 -7.97 -34.82
CA GLU A 547 -5.93 -8.32 -34.71
C GLU A 547 -5.57 -8.73 -33.29
N ALA A 548 -6.04 -8.00 -32.28
CA ALA A 548 -5.86 -8.36 -30.88
C ALA A 548 -6.47 -9.73 -30.57
N GLN A 549 -7.64 -10.07 -31.15
CA GLN A 549 -8.27 -11.38 -31.00
C GLN A 549 -7.43 -12.51 -31.62
N LYS A 550 -6.78 -12.25 -32.74
CA LYS A 550 -5.83 -13.22 -33.36
C LYS A 550 -4.61 -13.43 -32.47
N GLU A 551 -4.05 -12.35 -31.91
CA GLU A 551 -2.94 -12.42 -30.97
C GLU A 551 -3.28 -13.25 -29.71
N MET A 552 -4.49 -13.08 -29.17
CA MET A 552 -4.99 -13.93 -28.08
C MET A 552 -5.05 -15.40 -28.49
N GLY A 553 -5.49 -15.70 -29.72
CA GLY A 553 -5.55 -17.06 -30.25
C GLY A 553 -4.15 -17.69 -30.37
N ILE A 554 -3.18 -16.95 -30.91
CA ILE A 554 -1.78 -17.38 -31.03
C ILE A 554 -1.18 -17.68 -29.68
N PHE A 555 -1.35 -16.75 -28.71
CA PHE A 555 -0.85 -16.91 -27.35
C PHE A 555 -1.40 -18.17 -26.68
N PHE A 556 -2.72 -18.39 -26.71
CA PHE A 556 -3.33 -19.59 -26.11
C PHE A 556 -3.02 -20.88 -26.89
N GLY A 557 -2.63 -20.79 -28.17
CA GLY A 557 -2.09 -21.89 -28.90
C GLY A 557 -0.71 -22.35 -28.40
N GLN A 558 0.13 -21.39 -28.02
CA GLN A 558 1.44 -21.62 -27.40
C GLN A 558 1.35 -22.03 -25.91
N HIS A 559 0.24 -21.72 -25.22
CA HIS A 559 0.03 -21.96 -23.80
C HIS A 559 -1.25 -22.79 -23.51
N PRO A 560 -1.36 -24.04 -24.00
CA PRO A 560 -2.59 -24.84 -23.88
C PRO A 560 -2.92 -25.24 -22.43
N LYS A 561 -1.89 -25.49 -21.59
CA LYS A 561 -2.07 -25.80 -20.17
C LYS A 561 -2.59 -24.60 -19.39
N LEU A 562 -2.06 -23.40 -19.67
CA LEU A 562 -2.57 -22.15 -19.10
C LEU A 562 -4.04 -21.93 -19.47
N LYS A 563 -4.41 -22.10 -20.74
CA LYS A 563 -5.82 -22.01 -21.19
C LYS A 563 -6.73 -22.97 -20.43
N THR A 564 -6.27 -24.20 -20.22
CA THR A 564 -7.00 -25.23 -19.47
C THR A 564 -7.16 -24.85 -18.00
N PHE A 565 -6.09 -24.33 -17.38
CA PHE A 565 -6.12 -23.84 -16.00
C PHE A 565 -7.15 -22.73 -15.83
N LEU A 566 -7.14 -21.71 -16.67
CA LEU A 566 -8.10 -20.59 -16.60
C LEU A 566 -9.56 -21.07 -16.72
N LYS A 567 -9.83 -22.01 -17.64
CA LYS A 567 -11.16 -22.63 -17.77
C LYS A 567 -11.58 -23.42 -16.51
N LYS A 568 -10.64 -24.15 -15.88
CA LYS A 568 -10.89 -24.84 -14.62
C LYS A 568 -11.25 -23.87 -13.50
N GLN A 569 -10.55 -22.73 -13.39
CA GLN A 569 -10.85 -21.68 -12.41
C GLN A 569 -12.25 -21.09 -12.62
N GLU A 570 -12.60 -20.76 -13.86
CA GLU A 570 -13.93 -20.30 -14.21
C GLU A 570 -15.03 -21.31 -13.80
N LYS A 571 -14.86 -22.58 -14.17
CA LYS A 571 -15.81 -23.64 -13.81
C LYS A 571 -15.94 -23.79 -12.29
N PHE A 572 -14.83 -23.70 -11.55
CA PHE A 572 -14.84 -23.80 -10.10
C PHE A 572 -15.58 -22.60 -9.48
N LEU A 573 -15.31 -21.37 -9.97
CA LEU A 573 -16.02 -20.17 -9.51
C LEU A 573 -17.52 -20.26 -9.75
N ARG A 574 -17.95 -20.64 -10.96
CA ARG A 574 -19.39 -20.80 -11.29
C ARG A 574 -20.08 -21.81 -10.41
N LYS A 575 -19.37 -22.87 -9.98
CA LYS A 575 -19.94 -23.90 -9.09
C LYS A 575 -19.99 -23.41 -7.64
N ASN A 576 -18.99 -22.69 -7.14
CA ASN A 576 -18.80 -22.47 -5.71
C ASN A 576 -19.01 -21.02 -5.26
N GLY A 577 -19.00 -20.04 -6.18
CA GLY A 577 -19.09 -18.60 -5.86
C GLY A 577 -17.84 -18.01 -5.22
N TYR A 578 -16.74 -18.77 -5.14
CA TYR A 578 -15.45 -18.33 -4.60
C TYR A 578 -14.27 -19.07 -5.24
N LEU A 579 -13.06 -18.52 -5.07
CA LEU A 579 -11.79 -19.19 -5.37
C LEU A 579 -10.92 -19.32 -4.12
N VAL A 580 -9.90 -20.18 -4.19
CA VAL A 580 -8.95 -20.44 -3.09
C VAL A 580 -7.54 -20.26 -3.62
N SER A 581 -6.69 -19.53 -2.88
CA SER A 581 -5.25 -19.40 -3.17
C SER A 581 -4.47 -20.58 -2.61
N LEU A 582 -3.15 -20.69 -3.00
CA LEU A 582 -2.24 -21.71 -2.46
C LEU A 582 -2.17 -21.71 -0.92
N PHE A 583 -2.22 -20.53 -0.30
CA PHE A 583 -2.21 -20.37 1.16
C PHE A 583 -3.57 -20.54 1.83
N GLY A 584 -4.60 -20.97 1.08
CA GLY A 584 -5.93 -21.22 1.61
C GLY A 584 -6.84 -20.02 1.73
N ARG A 585 -6.41 -18.81 1.34
CA ARG A 585 -7.29 -17.62 1.32
C ARG A 585 -8.44 -17.84 0.34
N LYS A 586 -9.63 -17.42 0.74
CA LYS A 586 -10.83 -17.45 -0.12
C LYS A 586 -11.11 -16.05 -0.66
N ARG A 587 -11.48 -15.98 -1.94
CA ARG A 587 -12.05 -14.78 -2.58
C ARG A 587 -13.47 -15.10 -3.02
N ARG A 588 -14.44 -14.48 -2.39
CA ARG A 588 -15.88 -14.66 -2.68
C ARG A 588 -16.29 -13.68 -3.78
N LEU A 589 -16.98 -14.18 -4.77
CA LEU A 589 -17.40 -13.41 -5.94
C LEU A 589 -18.85 -13.79 -6.31
N PRO A 590 -19.84 -13.42 -5.46
CA PRO A 590 -21.24 -13.74 -5.71
C PRO A 590 -21.80 -13.10 -6.99
N GLN A 591 -21.15 -12.03 -7.49
CA GLN A 591 -21.48 -11.38 -8.76
C GLN A 591 -21.39 -12.34 -9.97
N ILE A 592 -20.73 -13.49 -9.84
CA ILE A 592 -20.74 -14.54 -10.89
C ILE A 592 -22.13 -15.05 -11.21
N TYR A 593 -23.08 -14.89 -10.28
CA TYR A 593 -24.48 -15.28 -10.43
C TYR A 593 -25.40 -14.12 -10.81
N SER A 594 -24.83 -12.94 -11.06
CA SER A 594 -25.60 -11.77 -11.49
C SER A 594 -26.21 -11.97 -12.88
N SER A 595 -27.41 -11.44 -13.09
CA SER A 595 -28.02 -11.34 -14.41
C SER A 595 -27.40 -10.24 -15.28
N ASP A 596 -26.67 -9.29 -14.65
CA ASP A 596 -25.90 -8.28 -15.36
C ASP A 596 -24.60 -8.89 -15.89
N ARG A 597 -24.48 -8.92 -17.23
CA ARG A 597 -23.26 -9.44 -17.92
C ARG A 597 -21.98 -8.66 -17.58
N GLY A 598 -22.11 -7.37 -17.21
CA GLY A 598 -20.96 -6.54 -16.82
C GLY A 598 -20.42 -6.98 -15.46
N GLU A 599 -21.29 -7.22 -14.48
CA GLU A 599 -20.94 -7.73 -13.16
C GLU A 599 -20.37 -9.14 -13.22
N GLU A 600 -20.99 -10.03 -14.02
CA GLU A 600 -20.48 -11.38 -14.25
C GLU A 600 -19.07 -11.34 -14.86
N ALA A 601 -18.88 -10.56 -15.92
CA ALA A 601 -17.57 -10.41 -16.56
C ALA A 601 -16.53 -9.76 -15.62
N TYR A 602 -16.94 -8.87 -14.74
CA TYR A 602 -16.07 -8.30 -13.71
C TYR A 602 -15.63 -9.38 -12.71
N ALA A 603 -16.57 -10.20 -12.22
CA ALA A 603 -16.25 -11.30 -11.31
C ALA A 603 -15.28 -12.32 -11.95
N LEU A 604 -15.48 -12.66 -13.23
CA LEU A 604 -14.56 -13.53 -13.97
C LEU A 604 -13.15 -12.96 -14.06
N ARG A 605 -12.99 -11.67 -14.38
CA ARG A 605 -11.66 -11.02 -14.44
C ARG A 605 -10.95 -11.07 -13.09
N LEU A 606 -11.66 -10.77 -12.00
CA LEU A 606 -11.09 -10.85 -10.65
C LEU A 606 -10.68 -12.30 -10.30
N ALA A 607 -11.46 -13.27 -10.72
CA ALA A 607 -11.23 -14.67 -10.46
C ALA A 607 -9.96 -15.21 -11.14
N LEU A 608 -9.74 -14.85 -12.38
CA LEU A 608 -8.59 -15.36 -13.14
C LEU A 608 -7.25 -14.91 -12.54
N ASN A 609 -7.20 -13.70 -12.00
CA ASN A 609 -5.99 -13.13 -11.41
C ASN A 609 -5.76 -13.56 -9.94
N PHE A 610 -6.84 -13.75 -9.16
CA PHE A 610 -6.75 -13.93 -7.71
C PHE A 610 -5.79 -15.05 -7.26
N PRO A 611 -5.79 -16.28 -7.81
CA PRO A 611 -4.92 -17.34 -7.31
C PRO A 611 -3.43 -17.00 -7.42
N CYS A 612 -3.03 -16.33 -8.50
CA CYS A 612 -1.64 -15.95 -8.74
C CYS A 612 -1.23 -14.72 -7.93
N GLN A 613 -2.04 -13.69 -7.95
CA GLN A 613 -1.78 -12.44 -7.24
C GLN A 613 -1.72 -12.66 -5.72
N SER A 614 -2.68 -13.43 -5.18
CA SER A 614 -2.71 -13.73 -3.75
C SER A 614 -1.52 -14.58 -3.33
N ALA A 615 -1.20 -15.63 -4.09
CA ALA A 615 -0.08 -16.50 -3.78
C ALA A 615 1.27 -15.77 -3.88
N ALA A 616 1.49 -14.92 -4.89
CA ALA A 616 2.70 -14.11 -5.03
C ALA A 616 2.89 -13.17 -3.82
N SER A 617 1.82 -12.48 -3.42
CA SER A 617 1.85 -11.61 -2.25
C SER A 617 2.13 -12.38 -0.96
N ASP A 618 1.49 -13.54 -0.76
CA ASP A 618 1.71 -14.36 0.43
C ASP A 618 3.12 -14.98 0.46
N MET A 619 3.70 -15.33 -0.70
CA MET A 619 5.10 -15.76 -0.82
C MET A 619 6.07 -14.65 -0.42
N CYS A 620 5.86 -13.42 -0.91
CA CYS A 620 6.66 -12.26 -0.52
C CYS A 620 6.59 -12.01 1.00
N LEU A 621 5.38 -12.07 1.54
CA LEU A 621 5.14 -11.89 2.96
C LEU A 621 5.80 -13.00 3.80
N PHE A 622 5.71 -14.26 3.36
CA PHE A 622 6.34 -15.40 4.03
C PHE A 622 7.87 -15.34 3.95
N GLY A 623 8.42 -14.95 2.79
CA GLY A 623 9.87 -14.69 2.65
C GLY A 623 10.34 -13.60 3.62
N SER A 624 9.58 -12.51 3.76
CA SER A 624 9.88 -11.44 4.73
C SER A 624 9.83 -11.92 6.18
N ILE A 625 8.93 -12.86 6.50
CA ILE A 625 8.88 -13.52 7.82
C ILE A 625 10.18 -14.30 8.08
N LEU A 626 10.61 -15.11 7.13
CA LEU A 626 11.83 -15.91 7.28
C LEU A 626 13.07 -15.03 7.42
N ILE A 627 13.19 -13.96 6.64
CA ILE A 627 14.25 -12.95 6.77
C ILE A 627 14.22 -12.30 8.16
N TYR A 628 13.05 -11.93 8.67
CA TYR A 628 12.93 -11.38 10.02
C TYR A 628 13.45 -12.34 11.09
N TYR A 629 13.21 -13.64 10.95
CA TYR A 629 13.76 -14.63 11.87
C TYR A 629 15.29 -14.76 11.77
N LEU A 630 15.88 -14.65 10.57
CA LEU A 630 17.35 -14.59 10.43
C LEU A 630 17.94 -13.36 11.14
N MET A 631 17.28 -12.19 11.01
CA MET A 631 17.68 -10.99 11.74
C MET A 631 17.62 -11.20 13.26
N ARG A 632 16.56 -11.85 13.75
CA ARG A 632 16.38 -12.16 15.18
C ARG A 632 17.38 -13.19 15.72
N GLN A 633 17.86 -14.10 14.87
CA GLN A 633 18.90 -15.07 15.19
C GLN A 633 20.32 -14.48 15.09
N GLY A 634 20.47 -13.20 14.73
CA GLY A 634 21.76 -12.55 14.53
C GLY A 634 22.52 -12.96 13.26
N LYS A 635 21.87 -13.72 12.36
CA LYS A 635 22.47 -14.13 11.08
C LYS A 635 22.56 -12.99 10.06
N LEU A 636 21.73 -11.96 10.22
CA LEU A 636 21.76 -10.71 9.46
C LEU A 636 21.96 -9.54 10.44
N PRO A 637 23.19 -9.34 10.94
CA PRO A 637 23.48 -8.36 11.98
C PRO A 637 23.22 -6.94 11.46
N SER A 638 22.73 -6.06 12.34
CA SER A 638 22.41 -4.65 12.04
C SER A 638 21.43 -4.41 10.88
N THR A 639 20.87 -5.48 10.30
CA THR A 639 19.88 -5.37 9.21
C THR A 639 18.47 -5.17 9.78
N LYS A 640 17.70 -4.25 9.18
CA LYS A 640 16.32 -3.94 9.58
C LYS A 640 15.47 -3.76 8.34
N SER A 641 14.33 -4.45 8.25
CA SER A 641 13.32 -4.14 7.24
C SER A 641 12.61 -2.84 7.61
N VAL A 642 12.48 -1.92 6.65
CA VAL A 642 11.93 -0.57 6.85
C VAL A 642 10.71 -0.30 5.98
N CYS A 643 10.53 -1.04 4.88
CA CYS A 643 9.37 -0.88 4.00
C CYS A 643 9.14 -2.16 3.18
N LEU A 644 7.89 -2.42 2.87
CA LEU A 644 7.47 -3.42 1.89
C LEU A 644 6.66 -2.71 0.79
N VAL A 645 7.15 -2.75 -0.44
CA VAL A 645 6.49 -2.10 -1.59
C VAL A 645 6.18 -3.15 -2.64
N HIS A 646 4.92 -3.51 -2.83
CA HIS A 646 4.48 -4.60 -3.70
C HIS A 646 5.20 -5.91 -3.38
N ASP A 647 6.10 -6.36 -4.26
CA ASP A 647 6.86 -7.60 -4.14
C ASP A 647 8.30 -7.35 -3.64
N ALA A 648 8.64 -6.09 -3.29
CA ALA A 648 9.95 -5.68 -2.82
C ALA A 648 10.00 -5.49 -1.30
N ASN A 649 11.08 -5.97 -0.66
CA ASN A 649 11.41 -5.70 0.73
C ASN A 649 12.62 -4.76 0.80
N TYR A 650 12.41 -3.56 1.34
CA TYR A 650 13.47 -2.59 1.58
C TYR A 650 14.02 -2.74 2.99
N GLN A 651 15.32 -2.89 3.06
CA GLN A 651 16.08 -3.09 4.29
C GLN A 651 17.18 -2.04 4.39
N ILE A 652 17.61 -1.75 5.60
CA ILE A 652 18.82 -0.95 5.87
C ILE A 652 19.81 -1.80 6.66
N THR A 653 21.09 -1.67 6.35
CA THR A 653 22.17 -2.37 7.04
C THR A 653 23.47 -1.58 6.96
N LYS A 654 24.46 -1.97 7.74
CA LYS A 654 25.82 -1.43 7.62
C LYS A 654 26.52 -2.01 6.40
N PRO A 655 27.40 -1.22 5.70
CA PRO A 655 28.09 -1.68 4.49
C PRO A 655 28.86 -2.98 4.67
N GLU A 656 29.54 -3.17 5.81
CA GLU A 656 30.29 -4.40 6.12
C GLU A 656 29.45 -5.66 6.18
N ASN A 657 28.13 -5.53 6.36
CA ASN A 657 27.19 -6.65 6.36
C ASN A 657 26.60 -6.94 4.98
N ILE A 658 26.86 -6.07 3.98
CA ILE A 658 26.48 -6.33 2.59
C ILE A 658 27.58 -7.19 1.96
N ASN A 659 27.54 -8.45 2.26
CA ASN A 659 28.47 -9.41 1.72
C ASN A 659 27.75 -10.49 0.92
N THR A 660 28.51 -11.27 0.18
CA THR A 660 27.97 -12.32 -0.67
C THR A 660 27.15 -13.35 0.12
N TRP A 661 27.53 -13.61 1.38
CA TRP A 661 26.81 -14.55 2.24
C TRP A 661 25.42 -14.05 2.63
N SER A 662 25.29 -12.83 3.16
CA SER A 662 24.00 -12.30 3.60
C SER A 662 23.00 -12.17 2.45
N ILE A 663 23.46 -11.76 1.27
CA ILE A 663 22.63 -11.68 0.06
C ILE A 663 22.21 -13.08 -0.39
N TYR A 664 23.12 -14.06 -0.33
CA TYR A 664 22.80 -15.43 -0.70
C TYR A 664 21.78 -16.08 0.23
N GLU A 665 21.93 -15.93 1.54
CA GLU A 665 20.94 -16.43 2.51
C GLU A 665 19.55 -15.83 2.25
N MET A 666 19.47 -14.53 2.02
CA MET A 666 18.22 -13.89 1.65
C MET A 666 17.67 -14.45 0.33
N TRP A 667 18.52 -14.58 -0.69
CA TRP A 667 18.14 -15.12 -1.99
C TRP A 667 17.62 -16.56 -1.91
N GLN A 668 18.27 -17.43 -1.14
CA GLN A 668 17.84 -18.83 -0.96
C GLN A 668 16.44 -18.91 -0.31
N ILE A 669 16.20 -18.08 0.71
CA ILE A 669 14.91 -18.03 1.41
C ILE A 669 13.80 -17.61 0.46
N TYR A 670 14.04 -16.60 -0.36
CA TYR A 670 13.04 -16.12 -1.30
C TYR A 670 12.87 -17.05 -2.49
N ARG A 671 13.97 -17.63 -2.97
CA ARG A 671 13.97 -18.50 -4.16
C ARG A 671 13.22 -19.81 -3.95
N ASN A 672 13.32 -20.37 -2.76
CA ASN A 672 12.66 -21.63 -2.40
C ASN A 672 12.22 -21.60 -0.93
N PRO A 673 11.25 -20.75 -0.56
CA PRO A 673 10.79 -20.67 0.81
C PRO A 673 10.15 -21.99 1.24
N LEU A 674 10.56 -22.48 2.40
CA LEU A 674 10.16 -23.78 2.94
C LEU A 674 8.69 -23.72 3.42
N THR A 675 7.75 -23.80 2.48
CA THR A 675 6.30 -23.66 2.74
C THR A 675 5.66 -24.95 3.22
N LYS A 676 6.16 -26.11 2.80
CA LYS A 676 5.56 -27.43 3.06
C LYS A 676 5.31 -27.75 4.54
N PRO A 677 6.22 -27.46 5.48
CA PRO A 677 5.98 -27.76 6.90
C PRO A 677 4.84 -26.92 7.51
N TYR A 678 4.53 -25.75 6.94
CA TYR A 678 3.58 -24.79 7.47
C TYR A 678 2.22 -24.83 6.76
N PHE A 679 2.21 -25.11 5.45
CA PHE A 679 1.02 -24.97 4.60
C PHE A 679 0.71 -26.24 3.78
N GLY A 680 1.56 -27.26 3.83
CA GLY A 680 1.33 -28.54 3.15
C GLY A 680 1.66 -28.54 1.66
N PHE A 681 2.16 -27.45 1.08
CA PHE A 681 2.60 -27.37 -0.33
C PHE A 681 4.04 -26.84 -0.43
N GLN A 682 4.69 -27.14 -1.56
CA GLN A 682 6.01 -26.62 -1.94
C GLN A 682 6.00 -26.30 -3.43
N ILE A 683 6.68 -25.22 -3.84
CA ILE A 683 6.88 -24.88 -5.25
C ILE A 683 8.28 -25.39 -5.64
N ASP A 684 8.34 -26.54 -6.31
CA ASP A 684 9.60 -27.19 -6.67
C ASP A 684 9.87 -27.20 -8.20
N ASP A 685 8.85 -26.89 -9.01
CA ASP A 685 8.89 -26.95 -10.47
C ASP A 685 9.33 -25.63 -11.13
N VAL A 686 9.29 -24.54 -10.40
CA VAL A 686 9.79 -23.23 -10.82
C VAL A 686 10.51 -22.52 -9.70
N THR A 687 11.66 -21.93 -10.00
CA THR A 687 12.40 -21.13 -9.01
C THR A 687 11.78 -19.73 -8.91
N MET A 688 11.59 -19.24 -7.66
CA MET A 688 11.28 -17.83 -7.42
C MET A 688 12.59 -17.05 -7.44
N ASP A 689 12.77 -16.13 -8.37
CA ASP A 689 14.02 -15.39 -8.51
C ASP A 689 13.89 -13.96 -7.98
N MET A 690 15.00 -13.38 -7.57
CA MET A 690 15.04 -12.05 -6.95
C MET A 690 16.19 -11.21 -7.47
N ASP A 691 15.90 -9.94 -7.64
CA ASP A 691 16.89 -8.91 -7.91
C ASP A 691 17.25 -8.18 -6.61
N PHE A 692 18.54 -7.88 -6.43
CA PHE A 692 19.05 -7.11 -5.32
C PHE A 692 19.67 -5.81 -5.82
N VAL A 693 19.22 -4.71 -5.24
CA VAL A 693 19.82 -3.39 -5.50
C VAL A 693 20.26 -2.76 -4.20
N ILE A 694 21.34 -1.98 -4.28
CA ILE A 694 21.96 -1.30 -3.14
C ILE A 694 21.92 0.21 -3.40
N GLY A 695 21.74 1.01 -2.36
CA GLY A 695 21.72 2.47 -2.52
C GLY A 695 21.86 3.23 -1.21
N ARG A 696 22.21 4.51 -1.31
CA ARG A 696 22.22 5.47 -0.19
C ARG A 696 20.83 6.05 0.07
N SER A 697 19.97 5.99 -0.94
CA SER A 697 18.57 6.39 -0.90
C SER A 697 17.71 5.37 -1.63
N MET A 698 16.40 5.45 -1.49
CA MET A 698 15.48 4.60 -2.26
C MET A 698 15.47 4.91 -3.77
N ALA A 699 16.04 6.04 -4.19
CA ALA A 699 16.19 6.40 -5.60
C ALA A 699 17.42 5.76 -6.26
N GLU A 700 18.40 5.36 -5.49
CA GLU A 700 19.65 4.78 -5.97
C GLU A 700 19.49 3.26 -6.00
N GLU A 701 19.22 2.74 -7.18
CA GLU A 701 18.94 1.31 -7.42
C GLU A 701 20.12 0.68 -8.15
N LEU A 702 21.28 0.56 -7.47
CA LEU A 702 22.51 -0.01 -8.03
C LEU A 702 22.51 -1.54 -7.86
N PRO A 703 22.76 -2.32 -8.94
CA PRO A 703 22.74 -3.77 -8.87
C PRO A 703 23.83 -4.31 -7.95
N PHE A 704 23.54 -5.40 -7.23
CA PHE A 704 24.51 -6.02 -6.32
C PHE A 704 25.75 -6.56 -7.05
N ILE A 705 26.96 -6.23 -6.56
CA ILE A 705 28.25 -6.72 -7.04
C ILE A 705 28.86 -7.63 -5.96
N PRO A 706 29.03 -8.94 -6.21
CA PRO A 706 29.67 -9.84 -5.27
C PRO A 706 31.13 -9.45 -4.99
N GLY A 707 31.47 -9.40 -3.68
CA GLY A 707 32.83 -9.08 -3.25
C GLY A 707 33.19 -7.60 -3.33
N TYR A 708 32.25 -6.71 -3.71
CA TYR A 708 32.49 -5.27 -3.67
C TYR A 708 32.57 -4.76 -2.23
N ASP A 709 33.48 -3.81 -1.99
CA ASP A 709 33.57 -3.12 -0.70
C ASP A 709 32.56 -1.97 -0.64
N TYR A 710 31.38 -2.26 -0.10
CA TYR A 710 30.25 -1.30 -0.02
C TYR A 710 30.53 -0.09 0.88
N ARG A 711 31.60 -0.08 1.68
CA ARG A 711 32.02 1.12 2.45
C ARG A 711 32.37 2.27 1.52
N LYS A 712 32.88 1.99 0.33
CA LYS A 712 33.18 2.99 -0.70
C LYS A 712 31.97 3.82 -1.11
N MET A 713 30.76 3.26 -1.07
CA MET A 713 29.52 4.00 -1.40
C MET A 713 29.22 5.13 -0.40
N LEU A 714 29.83 5.13 0.78
CA LEU A 714 29.70 6.19 1.79
C LEU A 714 30.81 7.25 1.70
N GLU A 715 31.79 7.09 0.83
CA GLU A 715 32.87 8.03 0.61
C GLU A 715 32.37 9.22 -0.25
N PRO A 716 32.89 10.44 -0.01
CA PRO A 716 32.43 11.63 -0.74
C PRO A 716 32.70 11.58 -2.25
N ASP A 717 33.72 10.84 -2.67
CA ASP A 717 34.18 10.67 -4.05
C ASP A 717 33.60 9.45 -4.77
N PHE A 718 32.59 8.78 -4.18
CA PHE A 718 31.93 7.64 -4.80
C PHE A 718 31.28 8.00 -6.14
N SER A 719 31.70 7.31 -7.20
CA SER A 719 31.20 7.46 -8.56
C SER A 719 30.26 6.32 -8.93
N VAL A 720 29.03 6.65 -9.31
CA VAL A 720 28.04 5.69 -9.83
C VAL A 720 28.50 5.12 -11.17
N GLU A 721 29.13 5.93 -12.00
CA GLU A 721 29.64 5.54 -13.31
C GLU A 721 30.72 4.47 -13.17
N GLU A 722 31.69 4.65 -12.27
CA GLU A 722 32.74 3.67 -11.99
C GLU A 722 32.17 2.38 -11.44
N TYR A 723 31.18 2.48 -10.53
CA TYR A 723 30.45 1.33 -9.99
C TYR A 723 29.77 0.53 -11.10
N MET A 724 29.10 1.20 -12.00
CA MET A 724 28.39 0.53 -13.12
C MET A 724 29.35 -0.08 -14.13
N GLU A 725 30.52 0.51 -14.36
CA GLU A 725 31.58 -0.10 -15.18
C GLU A 725 32.14 -1.37 -14.49
N GLU A 726 32.31 -1.35 -13.19
CA GLU A 726 32.69 -2.55 -12.46
C GLU A 726 31.59 -3.62 -12.55
N HIS A 727 30.33 -3.26 -12.41
CA HIS A 727 29.19 -4.18 -12.56
C HIS A 727 29.14 -4.84 -13.95
N LYS A 728 29.47 -4.12 -15.02
CA LYS A 728 29.49 -4.70 -16.40
C LYS A 728 30.41 -5.91 -16.49
N LYS A 729 31.51 -5.96 -15.74
CA LYS A 729 32.44 -7.11 -15.70
C LYS A 729 31.78 -8.37 -15.14
N TYR A 730 30.72 -8.23 -14.32
CA TYR A 730 29.98 -9.33 -13.72
C TYR A 730 28.74 -9.72 -14.52
N LYS A 731 28.19 -8.83 -15.35
CA LYS A 731 26.96 -9.07 -16.13
C LYS A 731 27.08 -10.22 -17.14
N HIS A 732 28.29 -10.54 -17.57
CA HIS A 732 28.56 -11.57 -18.59
C HIS A 732 29.02 -12.91 -17.99
N ILE A 733 29.00 -13.06 -16.66
CA ILE A 733 29.36 -14.33 -16.05
C ILE A 733 28.13 -15.25 -16.08
N PRO A 734 28.20 -16.42 -16.73
CA PRO A 734 27.10 -17.37 -16.72
C PRO A 734 26.68 -17.73 -15.29
N ILE A 735 25.38 -17.89 -15.05
CA ILE A 735 24.84 -18.29 -13.73
C ILE A 735 25.52 -19.55 -13.19
N SER A 736 25.91 -20.49 -14.06
CA SER A 736 26.68 -21.69 -13.69
C SER A 736 28.08 -21.38 -13.15
N GLU A 737 28.79 -20.43 -13.73
CA GLU A 737 30.11 -19.98 -13.29
C GLU A 737 29.98 -19.12 -12.01
N TYR A 738 28.94 -18.33 -11.93
CA TYR A 738 28.58 -17.56 -10.74
C TYR A 738 28.34 -18.50 -9.54
N LYS A 739 27.57 -19.59 -9.74
CA LYS A 739 27.38 -20.65 -8.73
C LYS A 739 28.69 -21.29 -8.31
N LYS A 740 29.61 -21.57 -9.25
CA LYS A 740 30.92 -22.17 -8.92
C LYS A 740 31.79 -21.22 -8.09
N ARG A 741 31.91 -19.97 -8.51
CA ARG A 741 32.68 -18.93 -7.78
C ARG A 741 32.07 -18.67 -6.44
N PHE A 742 30.77 -18.59 -6.38
CA PHE A 742 29.99 -18.44 -5.18
C PHE A 742 30.20 -19.62 -4.21
N ASN A 743 30.04 -20.85 -4.66
CA ASN A 743 30.28 -22.06 -3.84
C ASN A 743 31.72 -22.15 -3.35
N LYS A 744 32.69 -21.66 -4.13
CA LYS A 744 34.10 -21.61 -3.72
C LYS A 744 34.33 -20.57 -2.63
N GLN A 745 33.76 -19.39 -2.77
CA GLN A 745 33.78 -18.35 -1.75
C GLN A 745 33.07 -18.79 -0.48
N MET A 746 31.97 -19.51 -0.61
CA MET A 746 31.24 -20.07 0.53
C MET A 746 32.02 -21.09 1.33
N LYS A 747 32.69 -22.02 0.66
CA LYS A 747 33.60 -22.94 1.35
C LYS A 747 34.71 -22.20 2.13
N GLN A 748 35.24 -21.15 1.53
CA GLN A 748 36.27 -20.33 2.18
C GLN A 748 35.71 -19.57 3.38
N TYR A 749 34.49 -19.05 3.30
CA TYR A 749 33.80 -18.41 4.43
C TYR A 749 33.45 -19.40 5.54
N GLU A 750 33.00 -20.60 5.22
CA GLU A 750 32.74 -21.65 6.21
C GLU A 750 34.04 -22.06 6.92
N GLU A 751 35.16 -22.20 6.20
CA GLU A 751 36.46 -22.50 6.75
C GLU A 751 37.00 -21.37 7.64
N ASP A 752 36.88 -20.11 7.17
CA ASP A 752 37.27 -18.93 7.92
C ASP A 752 36.38 -18.72 9.17
N PHE A 753 35.08 -18.99 9.06
CA PHE A 753 34.15 -18.92 10.19
C PHE A 753 34.48 -20.00 11.24
N LYS A 754 34.74 -21.24 10.83
CA LYS A 754 35.15 -22.32 11.73
C LYS A 754 36.47 -21.99 12.44
N ARG A 755 37.44 -21.44 11.70
CA ARG A 755 38.75 -21.03 12.24
C ARG A 755 38.64 -19.87 13.24
N THR A 756 37.76 -18.85 12.96
CA THR A 756 37.62 -17.68 13.84
C THR A 756 36.80 -17.98 15.11
N HIS A 757 35.96 -19.00 15.09
CA HIS A 757 35.08 -19.37 16.22
C HIS A 757 35.49 -20.67 16.92
N GLY A 758 36.72 -21.20 16.64
CA GLY A 758 37.25 -22.35 17.32
C GLY A 758 36.47 -23.65 17.13
N MET A 759 35.77 -23.80 16.00
CA MET A 759 34.96 -24.96 15.62
C MET A 759 35.72 -25.94 14.72
N GLU A 760 37.04 -26.06 14.85
CA GLU A 760 37.78 -27.14 14.22
C GLU A 760 37.51 -28.45 14.98
N SER A 761 36.97 -29.45 14.21
CA SER A 761 36.61 -30.78 14.69
C SER A 761 37.82 -31.58 15.13
#